data_ffa04a6577a008027f7f3ca39da0fbd8
#
_entry.id   ffa04a6577a008027f7f3ca39da0fbd8
#
_cell.length_a   1.000
_cell.length_b   1.000
_cell.length_c   1.000
_cell.angle_alpha   90.00
_cell.angle_beta   90.00
_cell.angle_gamma   90.00
#
_symmetry.space_group_name_H-M   'P 1'
#
loop_
_entity.id
_entity.type
_entity.pdbx_description
1 polymer ?
#
loop_
_entity_poly.entity_id
_entity_poly.type
_entity_poly.pdbx_seq_one_letter_code
_entity_poly.pdbx_strand_id
1 'polypeptide(L)'
;MAGSGAAGGGDWPVVVVVGAGPRATGLLERIAANTAVGYGGADPAFVLHLVDPYPPGPGRIWRREQSPLLWMNSMAEDTTLFTDETVEVEGPVVPGPALHEWAGIEGRTFPDRRTQGAYLRWAYERARAALPPGIVVHEHRTRAVRVEGPREGRQSVWLADREAPLTADLVVLTLGHQEAELSVEEREFTTHAAREGLTYLPPDYTADTDLRGLRAGEPVLVRGLGLAFVDLMVLLTEGRGGRWTPEGRYVPSGKEPILYVGSRRGVPYHVKLGYRLEGELPKLPRFFGPEQTAELLARPGAPDFRTDVWPLVTKELGWAHYHRLLAVRPHAFAVDRAAFETGYAAADPYDGSLDAFVRTAVPDAADRLDLDALDRPLAGWTARDQEELQARLLAHIDADIARRHDPAHSEDLAVFMALLSVYGQLMRLGDLGPWWHGFFSFLASGPPGPRLRALRGLAEAGLVRFLGADMTVRAVDGAFEARSASLPEQPVRARALVEARLPQPEAGRVRDPLLRGLFAAGALATEDGLLAVTPADGRVRWNDGSTHPRLFALGPHTDARGAGAFTRPRTNSPAFRQNDATARALLVGVRGDSGAEEAGPDTGRDAGVEVGADAGAAAGAKLGPDVGGGGGMEVGVGAGAGAGAGVGAAGVGSGSVPVSMSVPAPRGAPGVPSAGPESDTGPGPAPDAAPGPGPGPGPGPGPGPGPGPGTEQAPGSASVSTTTSVVKESVR
;
A
#
# COMPACT_ATOMS: atom_id res chain seq x y z
N MET A 1 34.33 -30.67 -35.69
CA MET A 1 34.70 -29.30 -36.02
C MET A 1 33.42 -28.54 -36.31
N ALA A 2 32.90 -27.86 -35.31
CA ALA A 2 31.81 -26.94 -35.46
C ALA A 2 32.25 -25.64 -34.77
N GLY A 3 32.45 -24.61 -35.58
CA GLY A 3 32.95 -23.31 -35.14
C GLY A 3 31.91 -22.58 -34.28
N SER A 4 32.32 -22.25 -33.08
CA SER A 4 31.62 -21.27 -32.23
C SER A 4 31.89 -19.89 -32.83
N GLY A 5 30.90 -19.34 -33.53
CA GLY A 5 30.89 -17.93 -33.88
C GLY A 5 30.72 -17.10 -32.60
N ALA A 6 31.81 -16.53 -32.11
CA ALA A 6 31.79 -15.46 -31.14
C ALA A 6 31.16 -14.23 -31.84
N ALA A 7 29.91 -13.94 -31.50
CA ALA A 7 29.31 -12.65 -31.82
C ALA A 7 30.14 -11.56 -31.12
N GLY A 8 30.56 -10.54 -31.87
CA GLY A 8 31.42 -9.45 -31.42
C GLY A 8 30.88 -8.79 -30.13
N GLY A 9 31.77 -8.78 -29.12
CA GLY A 9 31.50 -8.09 -27.88
C GLY A 9 31.65 -6.59 -28.08
N GLY A 10 30.62 -5.92 -28.60
CA GLY A 10 30.40 -4.50 -28.38
C GLY A 10 30.09 -4.29 -26.90
N ASP A 11 30.68 -3.30 -26.25
CA ASP A 11 30.44 -2.91 -24.85
C ASP A 11 29.02 -2.28 -24.77
N TRP A 12 27.99 -3.15 -24.79
CA TRP A 12 26.60 -2.71 -24.74
C TRP A 12 26.33 -2.00 -23.40
N PRO A 13 25.58 -0.89 -23.41
CA PRO A 13 25.15 -0.26 -22.17
C PRO A 13 24.44 -1.24 -21.25
N VAL A 14 24.63 -1.08 -19.97
CA VAL A 14 24.09 -1.96 -18.93
C VAL A 14 23.13 -1.18 -18.04
N VAL A 15 21.89 -1.66 -17.97
CA VAL A 15 20.87 -1.14 -17.05
C VAL A 15 20.61 -2.18 -15.96
N VAL A 16 20.69 -1.77 -14.69
CA VAL A 16 20.37 -2.64 -13.55
C VAL A 16 19.11 -2.14 -12.86
N VAL A 17 18.06 -2.97 -12.82
CA VAL A 17 16.83 -2.72 -12.06
C VAL A 17 16.87 -3.55 -10.78
N VAL A 18 16.87 -2.88 -9.63
CA VAL A 18 16.85 -3.49 -8.31
C VAL A 18 15.43 -3.52 -7.77
N GLY A 19 14.89 -4.72 -7.60
CA GLY A 19 13.47 -5.00 -7.38
C GLY A 19 12.78 -5.37 -8.71
N ALA A 20 12.23 -6.58 -8.81
CA ALA A 20 11.57 -7.07 -10.01
C ALA A 20 10.06 -7.30 -9.80
N GLY A 21 9.47 -6.56 -8.87
CA GLY A 21 8.04 -6.61 -8.57
C GLY A 21 7.16 -5.89 -9.61
N PRO A 22 5.89 -5.58 -9.27
CA PRO A 22 4.95 -4.98 -10.21
C PRO A 22 5.41 -3.64 -10.78
N ARG A 23 6.16 -2.85 -9.99
CA ARG A 23 6.67 -1.55 -10.44
C ARG A 23 7.69 -1.69 -11.57
N ALA A 24 8.64 -2.63 -11.42
CA ALA A 24 9.59 -2.98 -12.48
C ALA A 24 8.88 -3.55 -13.71
N THR A 25 7.82 -4.33 -13.52
CA THR A 25 7.01 -4.87 -14.62
C THR A 25 6.37 -3.75 -15.46
N GLY A 26 5.76 -2.75 -14.80
CA GLY A 26 5.21 -1.61 -15.50
C GLY A 26 6.26 -0.76 -16.20
N LEU A 27 7.46 -0.61 -15.62
CA LEU A 27 8.59 0.04 -16.28
C LEU A 27 9.04 -0.73 -17.53
N LEU A 28 9.16 -2.07 -17.43
CA LEU A 28 9.54 -2.94 -18.55
C LEU A 28 8.51 -2.88 -19.68
N GLU A 29 7.23 -2.85 -19.36
CA GLU A 29 6.14 -2.68 -20.32
C GLU A 29 6.28 -1.34 -21.07
N ARG A 30 6.60 -0.25 -20.36
CA ARG A 30 6.81 1.07 -20.99
C ARG A 30 8.08 1.14 -21.82
N ILE A 31 9.16 0.45 -21.42
CA ILE A 31 10.37 0.30 -22.25
C ILE A 31 9.98 -0.40 -23.57
N ALA A 32 9.29 -1.54 -23.50
CA ALA A 32 8.86 -2.27 -24.68
C ALA A 32 7.96 -1.43 -25.60
N ALA A 33 6.99 -0.69 -25.03
CA ALA A 33 6.08 0.16 -25.77
C ALA A 33 6.81 1.30 -26.52
N ASN A 34 7.71 2.01 -25.82
CA ASN A 34 8.46 3.12 -26.41
C ASN A 34 9.45 2.66 -27.49
N THR A 35 10.12 1.52 -27.29
CA THR A 35 11.03 0.96 -28.30
C THR A 35 10.30 0.48 -29.55
N ALA A 36 9.07 -0.02 -29.42
CA ALA A 36 8.25 -0.46 -30.56
C ALA A 36 7.94 0.68 -31.55
N VAL A 37 7.95 1.94 -31.12
CA VAL A 37 7.76 3.13 -31.97
C VAL A 37 9.09 3.82 -32.31
N GLY A 38 10.23 3.17 -32.03
CA GLY A 38 11.56 3.67 -32.35
C GLY A 38 12.06 4.77 -31.41
N TYR A 39 11.41 5.00 -30.27
CA TYR A 39 11.93 5.93 -29.27
C TYR A 39 13.20 5.34 -28.63
N GLY A 40 14.26 6.13 -28.57
CA GLY A 40 15.57 5.60 -28.17
C GLY A 40 16.41 5.05 -29.34
N GLY A 41 15.96 5.15 -30.59
CA GLY A 41 16.63 4.71 -31.84
C GLY A 41 15.95 3.51 -32.49
N ALA A 42 16.35 3.21 -33.73
CA ALA A 42 15.71 2.19 -34.54
C ALA A 42 15.89 0.78 -33.95
N ASP A 43 17.06 0.48 -33.32
CA ASP A 43 17.38 -0.82 -32.74
C ASP A 43 18.16 -0.63 -31.42
N PRO A 44 17.46 -0.32 -30.31
CA PRO A 44 18.11 -0.14 -29.03
C PRO A 44 18.73 -1.46 -28.57
N ALA A 45 20.05 -1.43 -28.28
CA ALA A 45 20.80 -2.58 -27.81
C ALA A 45 21.43 -2.29 -26.44
N PHE A 46 21.01 -3.02 -25.42
CA PHE A 46 21.57 -2.94 -24.07
C PHE A 46 21.28 -4.22 -23.26
N VAL A 47 22.03 -4.41 -22.19
CA VAL A 47 21.80 -5.49 -21.24
C VAL A 47 20.98 -4.98 -20.06
N LEU A 48 19.88 -5.66 -19.75
CA LEU A 48 19.01 -5.35 -18.62
C LEU A 48 19.14 -6.43 -17.55
N HIS A 49 19.68 -6.08 -16.39
CA HIS A 49 19.72 -6.95 -15.23
C HIS A 49 18.54 -6.64 -14.30
N LEU A 50 17.73 -7.66 -13.97
CA LEU A 50 16.68 -7.60 -12.96
C LEU A 50 17.17 -8.33 -11.70
N VAL A 51 17.24 -7.64 -10.58
CA VAL A 51 17.78 -8.17 -9.31
C VAL A 51 16.68 -8.19 -8.27
N ASP A 52 16.21 -9.37 -7.87
CA ASP A 52 15.18 -9.54 -6.81
C ASP A 52 15.28 -10.94 -6.22
N PRO A 53 15.24 -11.15 -4.90
CA PRO A 53 15.16 -12.48 -4.30
C PRO A 53 13.85 -13.21 -4.60
N TYR A 54 12.80 -12.49 -5.01
CA TYR A 54 11.49 -13.04 -5.36
C TYR A 54 11.30 -13.13 -6.89
N PRO A 55 10.30 -13.92 -7.37
CA PRO A 55 10.00 -14.02 -8.80
C PRO A 55 9.67 -12.68 -9.44
N PRO A 56 10.19 -12.35 -10.62
CA PRO A 56 9.78 -11.18 -11.38
C PRO A 56 8.28 -11.17 -11.66
N GLY A 57 7.69 -10.00 -11.60
CA GLY A 57 6.26 -9.76 -11.71
C GLY A 57 5.60 -9.61 -10.34
N PRO A 58 5.35 -10.68 -9.59
CA PRO A 58 4.69 -10.61 -8.28
C PRO A 58 5.57 -10.00 -7.18
N GLY A 59 6.89 -10.18 -7.21
CA GLY A 59 7.77 -9.77 -6.12
C GLY A 59 7.41 -10.44 -4.78
N ARG A 60 7.76 -9.77 -3.66
CA ARG A 60 7.54 -10.30 -2.30
C ARG A 60 6.05 -10.40 -1.93
N ILE A 61 5.28 -9.34 -2.18
CA ILE A 61 3.93 -9.18 -1.61
C ILE A 61 2.91 -10.08 -2.31
N TRP A 62 3.05 -10.28 -3.61
CA TRP A 62 2.10 -11.02 -4.45
C TRP A 62 2.57 -12.42 -4.82
N ARG A 63 3.63 -12.91 -4.16
CA ARG A 63 4.15 -14.25 -4.42
C ARG A 63 3.07 -15.32 -4.26
N ARG A 64 3.17 -16.41 -5.01
CA ARG A 64 2.20 -17.51 -4.97
C ARG A 64 2.33 -18.38 -3.72
N GLU A 65 3.52 -18.39 -3.11
CA GLU A 65 3.88 -19.18 -1.92
C GLU A 65 3.43 -18.47 -0.65
N GLN A 66 2.14 -18.20 -0.54
CA GLN A 66 1.48 -17.64 0.64
C GLN A 66 0.08 -18.22 0.82
N SER A 67 -0.55 -17.95 1.95
CA SER A 67 -1.90 -18.46 2.25
C SER A 67 -2.95 -17.93 1.27
N PRO A 68 -3.86 -18.80 0.74
CA PRO A 68 -5.00 -18.37 -0.06
C PRO A 68 -6.02 -17.55 0.74
N LEU A 69 -5.91 -17.53 2.06
CA LEU A 69 -6.74 -16.71 2.94
C LEU A 69 -6.41 -15.22 2.86
N LEU A 70 -5.23 -14.86 2.33
CA LEU A 70 -4.82 -13.48 2.16
C LEU A 70 -5.39 -12.91 0.87
N TRP A 71 -6.38 -12.02 1.03
CA TRP A 71 -7.09 -11.42 -0.09
C TRP A 71 -6.54 -10.04 -0.44
N MET A 72 -6.84 -9.62 -1.66
CA MET A 72 -6.74 -8.22 -2.03
C MET A 72 -7.86 -7.42 -1.35
N ASN A 73 -7.62 -6.13 -1.16
CA ASN A 73 -8.64 -5.16 -0.81
C ASN A 73 -9.10 -4.31 -2.01
N SER A 74 -8.66 -4.70 -3.22
CA SER A 74 -9.14 -4.17 -4.49
C SER A 74 -9.99 -5.22 -5.19
N MET A 75 -11.04 -4.77 -5.88
CA MET A 75 -11.81 -5.62 -6.76
C MET A 75 -10.99 -6.00 -7.99
N ALA A 76 -11.30 -7.14 -8.60
CA ALA A 76 -10.59 -7.62 -9.77
C ALA A 76 -10.75 -6.71 -10.99
N GLU A 77 -11.91 -6.03 -11.14
CA GLU A 77 -12.16 -5.03 -12.19
C GLU A 77 -11.34 -3.74 -12.00
N ASP A 78 -10.87 -3.49 -10.79
CA ASP A 78 -10.12 -2.30 -10.41
C ASP A 78 -8.59 -2.50 -10.52
N THR A 79 -8.13 -3.50 -11.23
CA THR A 79 -6.71 -3.85 -11.27
C THR A 79 -6.21 -4.08 -12.68
N THR A 80 -5.30 -3.21 -13.15
CA THR A 80 -4.56 -3.36 -14.42
C THR A 80 -3.12 -2.88 -14.29
N LEU A 81 -2.23 -3.39 -15.16
CA LEU A 81 -0.87 -2.88 -15.40
C LEU A 81 -0.74 -2.17 -16.76
N PHE A 82 -1.82 -2.12 -17.52
CA PHE A 82 -1.78 -1.68 -18.91
C PHE A 82 -2.41 -0.29 -19.07
N THR A 83 -1.81 0.50 -19.95
CA THR A 83 -2.33 1.82 -20.32
C THR A 83 -3.57 1.69 -21.20
N ASP A 84 -4.42 2.71 -21.15
CA ASP A 84 -5.57 2.89 -22.02
C ASP A 84 -5.64 4.35 -22.50
N GLU A 85 -6.65 4.68 -23.31
CA GLU A 85 -6.83 5.98 -23.95
C GLU A 85 -7.02 7.17 -22.98
N THR A 86 -7.26 6.90 -21.70
CA THR A 86 -7.40 7.95 -20.67
C THR A 86 -6.06 8.37 -20.06
N VAL A 87 -4.99 7.61 -20.33
CA VAL A 87 -3.68 7.85 -19.72
C VAL A 87 -2.89 8.87 -20.56
N GLU A 88 -2.57 9.99 -19.95
CA GLU A 88 -1.75 11.05 -20.56
C GLU A 88 -0.26 10.66 -20.49
N VAL A 89 0.21 9.88 -21.47
CA VAL A 89 1.62 9.50 -21.64
C VAL A 89 2.14 10.04 -22.97
N GLU A 90 3.44 10.31 -23.04
CA GLU A 90 4.08 10.70 -24.29
C GLU A 90 4.36 9.50 -25.20
N GLY A 91 4.57 8.33 -24.60
CA GLY A 91 4.72 7.07 -25.33
C GLY A 91 3.41 6.48 -25.81
N PRO A 92 3.44 5.39 -26.60
CA PRO A 92 2.23 4.78 -27.12
C PRO A 92 1.39 4.13 -26.02
N VAL A 93 0.07 4.20 -26.14
CA VAL A 93 -0.86 3.43 -25.33
C VAL A 93 -0.82 1.97 -25.77
N VAL A 94 -0.63 1.05 -24.80
CA VAL A 94 -0.61 -0.40 -25.05
C VAL A 94 -1.67 -1.09 -24.16
N PRO A 95 -2.87 -1.33 -24.70
CA PRO A 95 -3.96 -1.93 -23.94
C PRO A 95 -3.68 -3.38 -23.54
N GLY A 96 -4.27 -3.77 -22.42
CA GLY A 96 -4.25 -5.16 -21.94
C GLY A 96 -5.42 -5.44 -21.02
N PRO A 97 -5.70 -6.72 -20.73
CA PRO A 97 -6.82 -7.09 -19.88
C PRO A 97 -6.61 -6.65 -18.43
N ALA A 98 -7.68 -6.22 -17.79
CA ALA A 98 -7.74 -6.12 -16.34
C ALA A 98 -7.67 -7.50 -15.68
N LEU A 99 -7.42 -7.56 -14.38
CA LEU A 99 -7.29 -8.82 -13.66
C LEU A 99 -8.51 -9.74 -13.83
N HIS A 100 -9.73 -9.18 -13.75
CA HIS A 100 -10.96 -9.98 -13.88
C HIS A 100 -11.11 -10.59 -15.28
N GLU A 101 -10.78 -9.84 -16.32
CA GLU A 101 -10.82 -10.31 -17.70
C GLU A 101 -9.79 -11.42 -17.94
N TRP A 102 -8.56 -11.20 -17.46
CA TRP A 102 -7.48 -12.18 -17.56
C TRP A 102 -7.78 -13.48 -16.80
N ALA A 103 -8.33 -13.37 -15.58
CA ALA A 103 -8.62 -14.50 -14.72
C ALA A 103 -9.96 -15.19 -15.05
N GLY A 104 -10.82 -14.57 -15.86
CA GLY A 104 -12.17 -15.07 -16.15
C GLY A 104 -13.07 -15.11 -14.93
N ILE A 105 -12.95 -14.13 -14.01
CA ILE A 105 -13.75 -14.03 -12.79
C ILE A 105 -14.65 -12.79 -12.82
N GLU A 106 -15.67 -12.78 -11.97
CA GLU A 106 -16.54 -11.62 -11.83
C GLU A 106 -15.73 -10.40 -11.35
N GLY A 107 -15.93 -9.23 -12.01
CA GLY A 107 -15.16 -8.03 -11.78
C GLY A 107 -15.21 -7.52 -10.33
N ARG A 108 -16.36 -7.64 -9.67
CA ARG A 108 -16.58 -7.15 -8.30
C ARG A 108 -16.17 -8.13 -7.20
N THR A 109 -15.40 -9.16 -7.53
CA THR A 109 -14.79 -10.06 -6.55
C THR A 109 -13.50 -9.52 -6.01
N PHE A 110 -13.14 -9.93 -4.79
CA PHE A 110 -11.85 -9.66 -4.16
C PHE A 110 -11.00 -10.94 -4.22
N PRO A 111 -10.12 -11.08 -5.20
CA PRO A 111 -9.32 -12.28 -5.36
C PRO A 111 -8.26 -12.40 -4.27
N ASP A 112 -7.73 -13.61 -4.09
CA ASP A 112 -6.57 -13.81 -3.24
C ASP A 112 -5.29 -13.22 -3.86
N ARG A 113 -4.26 -12.99 -3.03
CA ARG A 113 -2.98 -12.42 -3.49
C ARG A 113 -2.23 -13.33 -4.45
N ARG A 114 -2.50 -14.64 -4.45
CA ARG A 114 -1.90 -15.62 -5.36
C ARG A 114 -2.43 -15.45 -6.78
N THR A 115 -3.73 -15.17 -6.92
CA THR A 115 -4.37 -14.85 -8.21
C THR A 115 -3.78 -13.57 -8.79
N GLN A 116 -3.65 -12.51 -7.99
CA GLN A 116 -2.95 -11.29 -8.39
C GLN A 116 -1.50 -11.57 -8.78
N GLY A 117 -0.80 -12.40 -8.02
CA GLY A 117 0.57 -12.80 -8.33
C GLY A 117 0.72 -13.53 -9.65
N ALA A 118 -0.24 -14.38 -10.00
CA ALA A 118 -0.26 -15.06 -11.30
C ALA A 118 -0.47 -14.08 -12.46
N TYR A 119 -1.39 -13.11 -12.30
CA TYR A 119 -1.60 -12.03 -13.26
C TYR A 119 -0.34 -11.17 -13.46
N LEU A 120 0.32 -10.77 -12.36
CA LEU A 120 1.55 -9.98 -12.41
C LEU A 120 2.70 -10.74 -13.07
N ARG A 121 2.81 -12.05 -12.83
CA ARG A 121 3.79 -12.90 -13.52
C ARG A 121 3.53 -12.97 -15.02
N TRP A 122 2.28 -13.17 -15.41
CA TRP A 122 1.89 -13.14 -16.81
C TRP A 122 2.17 -11.79 -17.47
N ALA A 123 1.85 -10.66 -16.80
CA ALA A 123 2.12 -9.33 -17.31
C ALA A 123 3.63 -9.08 -17.52
N TYR A 124 4.46 -9.55 -16.57
CA TYR A 124 5.92 -9.52 -16.72
C TYR A 124 6.39 -10.30 -17.94
N GLU A 125 5.91 -11.53 -18.13
CA GLU A 125 6.29 -12.38 -19.26
C GLU A 125 5.87 -11.76 -20.60
N ARG A 126 4.67 -11.15 -20.64
CA ARG A 126 4.19 -10.41 -21.80
C ARG A 126 5.08 -9.19 -22.12
N ALA A 127 5.41 -8.38 -21.12
CA ALA A 127 6.28 -7.22 -21.29
C ALA A 127 7.69 -7.63 -21.76
N ARG A 128 8.26 -8.68 -21.16
CA ARG A 128 9.55 -9.23 -21.57
C ARG A 128 9.55 -9.73 -23.01
N ALA A 129 8.50 -10.44 -23.42
CA ALA A 129 8.36 -10.96 -24.78
C ALA A 129 8.18 -9.86 -25.83
N ALA A 130 7.72 -8.67 -25.44
CA ALA A 130 7.55 -7.52 -26.32
C ALA A 130 8.81 -6.67 -26.49
N LEU A 131 9.88 -6.95 -25.77
CA LEU A 131 11.17 -6.27 -25.96
C LEU A 131 11.81 -6.62 -27.30
N PRO A 132 12.46 -5.66 -27.98
CA PRO A 132 13.21 -5.94 -29.20
C PRO A 132 14.42 -6.87 -28.92
N PRO A 133 14.88 -7.64 -29.93
CA PRO A 133 15.97 -8.59 -29.78
C PRO A 133 17.29 -8.01 -29.25
N GLY A 134 17.52 -6.71 -29.43
CA GLY A 134 18.70 -6.00 -28.93
C GLY A 134 18.69 -5.80 -27.43
N ILE A 135 17.57 -6.02 -26.72
CA ILE A 135 17.50 -5.89 -25.27
C ILE A 135 17.58 -7.28 -24.62
N VAL A 136 18.73 -7.59 -24.00
CA VAL A 136 18.98 -8.88 -23.35
C VAL A 136 18.67 -8.78 -21.86
N VAL A 137 17.72 -9.60 -21.37
CA VAL A 137 17.30 -9.59 -19.96
C VAL A 137 17.93 -10.73 -19.18
N HIS A 138 18.64 -10.40 -18.10
CA HIS A 138 19.19 -11.32 -17.11
C HIS A 138 18.46 -11.19 -15.76
N GLU A 139 17.93 -12.30 -15.26
CA GLU A 139 17.28 -12.36 -13.94
C GLU A 139 18.28 -12.86 -12.88
N HIS A 140 18.41 -12.12 -11.76
CA HIS A 140 19.25 -12.49 -10.62
C HIS A 140 18.37 -12.69 -9.39
N ARG A 141 18.33 -13.93 -8.89
CA ARG A 141 17.51 -14.32 -7.71
C ARG A 141 18.27 -14.07 -6.41
N THR A 142 18.63 -12.81 -6.18
CA THR A 142 19.44 -12.35 -5.05
C THR A 142 19.09 -10.92 -4.67
N ARG A 143 19.71 -10.39 -3.63
CA ARG A 143 19.55 -8.99 -3.19
C ARG A 143 20.72 -8.14 -3.67
N ALA A 144 20.43 -6.93 -4.13
CA ALA A 144 21.43 -5.89 -4.21
C ALA A 144 21.61 -5.28 -2.81
N VAL A 145 22.86 -5.14 -2.37
CA VAL A 145 23.21 -4.70 -1.02
C VAL A 145 23.90 -3.34 -0.98
N ARG A 146 24.40 -2.88 -2.14
CA ARG A 146 25.10 -1.61 -2.25
C ARG A 146 25.11 -1.13 -3.70
N VAL A 147 24.97 0.17 -3.88
CA VAL A 147 25.20 0.88 -5.15
C VAL A 147 26.21 1.99 -4.85
N GLU A 148 27.27 2.07 -5.64
CA GLU A 148 28.32 3.08 -5.51
C GLU A 148 28.96 3.38 -6.85
N GLY A 149 29.50 4.57 -7.00
CA GLY A 149 30.22 5.00 -8.20
C GLY A 149 30.36 6.52 -8.26
N PRO A 150 31.13 7.03 -9.19
CA PRO A 150 31.19 8.46 -9.45
C PRO A 150 29.86 8.92 -10.07
N ARG A 151 29.45 10.16 -9.81
CA ARG A 151 28.16 10.69 -10.30
C ARG A 151 28.00 10.56 -11.82
N GLU A 152 29.02 10.96 -12.56
CA GLU A 152 29.00 10.97 -14.03
C GLU A 152 29.46 9.64 -14.65
N GLY A 153 29.92 8.69 -13.82
CA GLY A 153 30.48 7.42 -14.27
C GLY A 153 29.56 6.23 -14.07
N ARG A 154 30.01 5.07 -14.55
CA ARG A 154 29.32 3.80 -14.35
C ARG A 154 29.21 3.49 -12.86
N GLN A 155 28.12 2.86 -12.48
CA GLN A 155 27.80 2.48 -11.11
C GLN A 155 28.12 1.01 -10.87
N SER A 156 28.62 0.69 -9.69
CA SER A 156 28.84 -0.67 -9.22
C SER A 156 27.66 -1.12 -8.35
N VAL A 157 26.93 -2.14 -8.79
CA VAL A 157 25.81 -2.73 -8.05
C VAL A 157 26.27 -4.06 -7.44
N TRP A 158 26.43 -4.08 -6.13
CA TRP A 158 26.89 -5.24 -5.37
C TRP A 158 25.71 -6.14 -5.01
N LEU A 159 25.86 -7.44 -5.31
CA LEU A 159 24.87 -8.46 -5.01
C LEU A 159 25.32 -9.32 -3.82
N ALA A 160 24.36 -9.82 -3.05
CA ALA A 160 24.65 -10.56 -1.81
C ALA A 160 25.33 -11.93 -2.04
N ASP A 161 25.20 -12.49 -3.25
CA ASP A 161 25.64 -13.84 -3.60
C ASP A 161 26.94 -13.88 -4.45
N ARG A 162 27.60 -12.74 -4.65
CA ARG A 162 28.82 -12.68 -5.47
C ARG A 162 29.83 -11.62 -4.98
N GLU A 163 31.09 -11.86 -5.27
CA GLU A 163 32.19 -10.98 -4.86
C GLU A 163 32.37 -9.77 -5.79
N ALA A 164 32.09 -9.92 -7.10
CA ALA A 164 32.23 -8.84 -8.06
C ALA A 164 30.88 -8.13 -8.30
N PRO A 165 30.86 -6.80 -8.38
CA PRO A 165 29.64 -6.04 -8.66
C PRO A 165 29.23 -6.20 -10.14
N LEU A 166 27.97 -5.89 -10.43
CA LEU A 166 27.53 -5.56 -11.78
C LEU A 166 27.92 -4.10 -12.06
N THR A 167 28.59 -3.86 -13.17
CA THR A 167 28.90 -2.50 -13.62
C THR A 167 27.76 -2.02 -14.51
N ALA A 168 27.10 -0.93 -14.09
CA ALA A 168 25.89 -0.41 -14.73
C ALA A 168 26.12 1.00 -15.24
N ASP A 169 25.61 1.29 -16.43
CA ASP A 169 25.48 2.66 -16.94
C ASP A 169 24.33 3.39 -16.32
N LEU A 170 23.23 2.69 -16.06
CA LEU A 170 22.04 3.22 -15.38
C LEU A 170 21.54 2.23 -14.32
N VAL A 171 21.06 2.76 -13.20
CA VAL A 171 20.47 1.96 -12.12
C VAL A 171 19.07 2.47 -11.79
N VAL A 172 18.10 1.57 -11.65
CA VAL A 172 16.74 1.87 -11.26
C VAL A 172 16.37 1.10 -10.00
N LEU A 173 15.93 1.80 -8.97
CA LEU A 173 15.48 1.22 -7.72
C LEU A 173 13.95 1.10 -7.72
N THR A 174 13.43 -0.12 -7.65
CA THR A 174 12.00 -0.42 -7.53
C THR A 174 11.74 -1.32 -6.32
N LEU A 175 12.33 -0.93 -5.19
CA LEU A 175 12.49 -1.77 -3.98
C LEU A 175 11.18 -2.12 -3.26
N GLY A 176 10.08 -1.41 -3.53
CA GLY A 176 8.83 -1.59 -2.82
C GLY A 176 8.86 -1.01 -1.39
N HIS A 177 8.01 -1.56 -0.52
CA HIS A 177 7.98 -1.18 0.89
C HIS A 177 9.22 -1.70 1.62
N GLN A 178 9.79 -0.83 2.47
CA GLN A 178 11.01 -1.12 3.20
C GLN A 178 10.74 -1.56 4.63
N GLU A 179 11.64 -2.37 5.16
CA GLU A 179 11.70 -2.70 6.57
C GLU A 179 12.38 -1.55 7.35
N ALA A 180 11.96 -1.36 8.60
CA ALA A 180 12.58 -0.39 9.50
C ALA A 180 13.28 -1.11 10.66
N GLU A 181 14.36 -0.51 11.17
CA GLU A 181 14.94 -0.90 12.46
C GLU A 181 13.89 -0.71 13.56
N LEU A 182 13.91 -1.57 14.57
CA LEU A 182 12.97 -1.47 15.67
C LEU A 182 13.07 -0.10 16.35
N SER A 183 11.95 0.50 16.72
CA SER A 183 11.90 1.70 17.56
C SER A 183 12.44 1.43 18.97
N VAL A 184 12.60 2.45 19.78
CA VAL A 184 12.99 2.29 21.19
C VAL A 184 11.99 1.39 21.92
N GLU A 185 10.69 1.69 21.81
CA GLU A 185 9.61 0.91 22.40
C GLU A 185 9.62 -0.55 21.92
N GLU A 186 9.77 -0.78 20.62
CA GLU A 186 9.79 -2.12 20.04
C GLU A 186 11.00 -2.94 20.50
N ARG A 187 12.17 -2.32 20.70
CA ARG A 187 13.35 -2.96 21.30
C ARG A 187 13.15 -3.28 22.77
N GLU A 188 12.51 -2.39 23.53
CA GLU A 188 12.16 -2.63 24.92
C GLU A 188 11.21 -3.82 25.07
N PHE A 189 10.16 -3.89 24.24
CA PHE A 189 9.24 -5.03 24.20
C PHE A 189 9.93 -6.33 23.78
N THR A 190 10.82 -6.28 22.80
CA THR A 190 11.63 -7.43 22.37
C THR A 190 12.50 -7.95 23.53
N THR A 191 13.19 -7.04 24.21
CA THR A 191 14.07 -7.37 25.36
C THR A 191 13.25 -7.93 26.53
N HIS A 192 12.11 -7.30 26.84
CA HIS A 192 11.20 -7.77 27.87
C HIS A 192 10.66 -9.17 27.54
N ALA A 193 10.21 -9.40 26.33
CA ALA A 193 9.72 -10.70 25.88
C ALA A 193 10.79 -11.80 26.03
N ALA A 194 12.02 -11.52 25.61
CA ALA A 194 13.12 -12.46 25.73
C ALA A 194 13.44 -12.80 27.19
N ARG A 195 13.43 -11.81 28.10
CA ARG A 195 13.71 -11.98 29.52
C ARG A 195 12.63 -12.80 30.25
N GLU A 196 11.36 -12.54 29.93
CA GLU A 196 10.21 -13.13 30.65
C GLU A 196 9.61 -14.36 29.92
N GLY A 197 10.20 -14.81 28.82
CA GLY A 197 9.69 -15.94 28.04
C GLY A 197 8.30 -15.65 27.43
N LEU A 198 8.09 -14.43 26.99
CA LEU A 198 6.86 -13.94 26.34
C LEU A 198 6.99 -13.98 24.81
N THR A 199 5.89 -13.76 24.12
CA THR A 199 5.88 -13.63 22.65
C THR A 199 5.64 -12.16 22.29
N TYR A 200 6.58 -11.55 21.58
CA TYR A 200 6.40 -10.25 20.96
C TYR A 200 6.63 -10.35 19.45
N LEU A 201 5.67 -9.94 18.66
CA LEU A 201 5.76 -9.86 17.19
C LEU A 201 5.74 -8.38 16.79
N PRO A 202 6.90 -7.80 16.41
CA PRO A 202 6.99 -6.41 15.99
C PRO A 202 6.27 -6.17 14.65
N PRO A 203 6.15 -4.91 14.19
CA PRO A 203 5.60 -4.59 12.87
C PRO A 203 6.32 -5.37 11.77
N ASP A 204 5.55 -6.08 10.94
CA ASP A 204 6.06 -6.88 9.83
C ASP A 204 4.96 -7.16 8.80
N TYR A 205 5.34 -7.80 7.69
CA TYR A 205 4.40 -8.34 6.71
C TYR A 205 3.76 -9.61 7.27
N THR A 206 2.48 -9.57 7.55
CA THR A 206 1.75 -10.66 8.21
C THR A 206 1.92 -12.01 7.50
N ALA A 207 2.06 -12.01 6.16
CA ALA A 207 2.32 -13.21 5.38
C ALA A 207 3.67 -13.90 5.70
N ASP A 208 4.62 -13.17 6.26
CA ASP A 208 5.99 -13.63 6.57
C ASP A 208 6.19 -13.86 8.07
N THR A 209 5.26 -13.40 8.90
CA THR A 209 5.36 -13.46 10.36
C THR A 209 5.19 -14.88 10.89
N ASP A 210 6.07 -15.32 11.79
CA ASP A 210 5.93 -16.62 12.47
C ASP A 210 4.88 -16.55 13.59
N LEU A 211 3.69 -17.07 13.31
CA LEU A 211 2.55 -17.05 14.24
C LEU A 211 2.48 -18.28 15.17
N ARG A 212 3.49 -19.20 15.14
CA ARG A 212 3.48 -20.44 15.93
C ARG A 212 3.58 -20.19 17.44
N GLY A 213 4.20 -19.08 17.85
CA GLY A 213 4.31 -18.68 19.26
C GLY A 213 2.99 -18.25 19.91
N LEU A 214 1.93 -17.97 19.13
CA LEU A 214 0.61 -17.59 19.63
C LEU A 214 -0.22 -18.84 19.92
N ARG A 215 -0.45 -19.16 21.19
CA ARG A 215 -1.02 -20.44 21.62
C ARG A 215 -2.54 -20.45 21.60
N ALA A 216 -3.13 -21.65 21.43
CA ALA A 216 -4.56 -21.87 21.46
C ALA A 216 -5.18 -21.47 22.81
N GLY A 217 -6.31 -20.76 22.78
CA GLY A 217 -7.06 -20.34 23.95
C GLY A 217 -6.39 -19.25 24.81
N GLU A 218 -5.11 -18.90 24.54
CA GLU A 218 -4.42 -17.85 25.29
C GLU A 218 -4.80 -16.45 24.78
N PRO A 219 -4.90 -15.45 25.67
CA PRO A 219 -5.09 -14.06 25.28
C PRO A 219 -3.85 -13.52 24.55
N VAL A 220 -4.09 -12.81 23.45
CA VAL A 220 -3.09 -12.11 22.66
C VAL A 220 -3.49 -10.65 22.53
N LEU A 221 -2.65 -9.73 22.97
CA LEU A 221 -2.84 -8.31 22.70
C LEU A 221 -2.48 -8.02 21.25
N VAL A 222 -3.33 -7.30 20.53
CA VAL A 222 -3.10 -6.91 19.14
C VAL A 222 -3.25 -5.39 19.02
N ARG A 223 -2.17 -4.72 18.63
CA ARG A 223 -2.16 -3.27 18.40
C ARG A 223 -2.27 -2.97 16.91
N GLY A 224 -3.47 -2.57 16.49
CA GLY A 224 -3.83 -2.26 15.10
C GLY A 224 -5.12 -2.92 14.64
N LEU A 225 -5.95 -2.18 13.88
CA LEU A 225 -7.25 -2.62 13.33
C LEU A 225 -7.37 -2.36 11.83
N GLY A 226 -6.23 -2.22 11.13
CA GLY A 226 -6.16 -2.07 9.68
C GLY A 226 -6.05 -3.41 8.95
N LEU A 227 -5.58 -3.37 7.69
CA LEU A 227 -5.50 -4.57 6.84
C LEU A 227 -4.56 -5.64 7.37
N ALA A 228 -3.45 -5.27 8.04
CA ALA A 228 -2.55 -6.23 8.66
C ALA A 228 -3.25 -7.05 9.76
N PHE A 229 -4.18 -6.42 10.51
CA PHE A 229 -5.02 -7.14 11.48
C PHE A 229 -5.97 -8.12 10.79
N VAL A 230 -6.57 -7.72 9.66
CA VAL A 230 -7.47 -8.61 8.89
C VAL A 230 -6.73 -9.86 8.41
N ASP A 231 -5.51 -9.69 7.91
CA ASP A 231 -4.64 -10.82 7.52
C ASP A 231 -4.30 -11.69 8.72
N LEU A 232 -3.88 -11.10 9.83
CA LEU A 232 -3.58 -11.80 11.08
C LEU A 232 -4.79 -12.61 11.58
N MET A 233 -5.95 -11.98 11.59
CA MET A 233 -7.21 -12.58 12.03
C MET A 233 -7.51 -13.86 11.24
N VAL A 234 -7.49 -13.83 9.92
CA VAL A 234 -7.83 -15.02 9.10
C VAL A 234 -6.78 -16.11 9.22
N LEU A 235 -5.50 -15.77 9.37
CA LEU A 235 -4.44 -16.76 9.57
C LEU A 235 -4.53 -17.45 10.93
N LEU A 236 -4.97 -16.75 11.98
CA LEU A 236 -5.11 -17.29 13.35
C LEU A 236 -6.45 -18.00 13.58
N THR A 237 -7.41 -17.86 12.67
CA THR A 237 -8.74 -18.48 12.77
C THR A 237 -8.95 -19.55 11.70
N GLU A 238 -9.37 -19.19 10.48
CA GLU A 238 -9.52 -20.12 9.36
C GLU A 238 -8.20 -20.86 9.05
N GLY A 239 -7.07 -20.16 9.10
CA GLY A 239 -5.73 -20.74 8.91
C GLY A 239 -5.35 -21.81 9.95
N ARG A 240 -6.03 -21.84 11.11
CA ARG A 240 -5.89 -22.85 12.15
C ARG A 240 -6.99 -23.93 12.12
N GLY A 241 -7.84 -23.92 11.06
CA GLY A 241 -8.84 -24.94 10.81
C GLY A 241 -10.25 -24.62 11.28
N GLY A 242 -10.49 -23.41 11.78
CA GLY A 242 -11.84 -22.93 12.05
C GLY A 242 -12.63 -22.77 10.75
N ARG A 243 -13.95 -22.80 10.82
CA ARG A 243 -14.83 -22.85 9.66
C ARG A 243 -16.08 -22.00 9.87
N TRP A 244 -16.68 -21.56 8.76
CA TRP A 244 -17.95 -20.86 8.73
C TRP A 244 -19.08 -21.84 8.41
N THR A 245 -20.21 -21.74 9.10
CA THR A 245 -21.43 -22.43 8.71
C THR A 245 -22.10 -21.71 7.53
N PRO A 246 -23.03 -22.35 6.79
CA PRO A 246 -23.81 -21.69 5.73
C PRO A 246 -24.56 -20.43 6.22
N GLU A 247 -24.95 -20.40 7.50
CA GLU A 247 -25.64 -19.28 8.15
C GLU A 247 -24.68 -18.17 8.61
N GLY A 248 -23.36 -18.31 8.33
CA GLY A 248 -22.35 -17.30 8.65
C GLY A 248 -21.86 -17.33 10.11
N ARG A 249 -22.11 -18.39 10.88
CA ARG A 249 -21.56 -18.55 12.23
C ARG A 249 -20.19 -19.21 12.18
N TYR A 250 -19.27 -18.70 12.99
CA TYR A 250 -17.94 -19.30 13.12
C TYR A 250 -17.94 -20.52 14.05
N VAL A 251 -17.31 -21.60 13.61
CA VAL A 251 -17.09 -22.82 14.36
C VAL A 251 -15.60 -22.96 14.66
N PRO A 252 -15.16 -22.72 15.91
CA PRO A 252 -13.77 -22.81 16.28
C PRO A 252 -13.19 -24.22 16.11
N SER A 253 -11.93 -24.30 15.73
CA SER A 253 -11.16 -25.56 15.71
C SER A 253 -10.62 -25.95 17.08
N GLY A 254 -10.62 -25.01 18.06
CA GLY A 254 -9.96 -25.12 19.35
C GLY A 254 -8.46 -24.82 19.32
N LYS A 255 -7.94 -24.35 18.19
CA LYS A 255 -6.52 -23.95 18.01
C LYS A 255 -6.32 -22.44 17.92
N GLU A 256 -7.40 -21.68 17.96
CA GLU A 256 -7.38 -20.23 17.88
C GLU A 256 -6.94 -19.61 19.22
N PRO A 257 -6.15 -18.52 19.21
CA PRO A 257 -5.98 -17.66 20.37
C PRO A 257 -7.20 -16.75 20.56
N ILE A 258 -7.29 -16.06 21.68
CA ILE A 258 -8.27 -15.00 21.92
C ILE A 258 -7.60 -13.65 21.65
N LEU A 259 -8.06 -12.92 20.64
CA LEU A 259 -7.45 -11.66 20.22
C LEU A 259 -8.09 -10.48 20.95
N TYR A 260 -7.31 -9.78 21.77
CA TYR A 260 -7.69 -8.51 22.40
C TYR A 260 -7.13 -7.37 21.55
N VAL A 261 -7.98 -6.69 20.79
CA VAL A 261 -7.53 -5.77 19.74
C VAL A 261 -7.96 -4.34 20.01
N GLY A 262 -7.02 -3.42 19.85
CA GLY A 262 -7.26 -1.99 19.94
C GLY A 262 -6.37 -1.21 18.98
N SER A 263 -6.68 0.08 18.83
CA SER A 263 -5.92 0.98 17.97
C SER A 263 -6.10 2.43 18.41
N ARG A 264 -5.44 3.37 17.75
CA ARG A 264 -5.66 4.80 17.97
C ARG A 264 -7.13 5.21 17.77
N ARG A 265 -7.79 4.67 16.74
CA ARG A 265 -9.22 4.94 16.47
C ARG A 265 -10.18 4.04 17.24
N GLY A 266 -9.72 2.85 17.61
CA GLY A 266 -10.50 1.85 18.32
C GLY A 266 -11.50 1.08 17.49
N VAL A 267 -11.63 1.40 16.21
CA VAL A 267 -12.53 0.75 15.25
C VAL A 267 -11.75 0.23 14.04
N PRO A 268 -12.25 -0.77 13.31
CA PRO A 268 -11.64 -1.22 12.05
C PRO A 268 -11.72 -0.14 10.98
N TYR A 269 -10.91 -0.26 9.93
CA TYR A 269 -11.05 0.56 8.72
C TYR A 269 -12.43 0.36 8.10
N HIS A 270 -12.98 1.43 7.53
CA HIS A 270 -14.26 1.38 6.84
C HIS A 270 -14.25 0.33 5.72
N VAL A 271 -15.33 -0.44 5.63
CA VAL A 271 -15.45 -1.49 4.61
C VAL A 271 -15.43 -0.91 3.20
N LYS A 272 -14.95 -1.67 2.23
CA LYS A 272 -15.06 -1.29 0.80
C LYS A 272 -16.51 -1.08 0.40
N LEU A 273 -16.74 -0.04 -0.37
CA LEU A 273 -18.06 0.26 -0.93
C LEU A 273 -18.52 -0.87 -1.87
N GLY A 274 -19.73 -1.37 -1.65
CA GLY A 274 -20.27 -2.53 -2.36
C GLY A 274 -21.30 -2.19 -3.45
N TYR A 275 -21.62 -0.90 -3.66
CA TYR A 275 -22.63 -0.43 -4.63
C TYR A 275 -22.03 0.56 -5.64
N ARG A 276 -22.79 0.90 -6.65
CA ARG A 276 -22.46 1.95 -7.64
C ARG A 276 -23.33 3.16 -7.40
N LEU A 277 -22.76 4.36 -7.60
CA LEU A 277 -23.52 5.60 -7.55
C LEU A 277 -24.39 5.70 -8.80
N GLU A 278 -25.70 5.84 -8.59
CA GLU A 278 -26.69 5.96 -9.66
C GLU A 278 -27.18 7.41 -9.77
N GLY A 279 -27.66 7.81 -10.95
CA GLY A 279 -28.16 9.15 -11.23
C GLY A 279 -27.07 10.20 -11.40
N GLU A 280 -27.38 11.46 -11.08
CA GLU A 280 -26.48 12.59 -11.26
C GLU A 280 -25.25 12.48 -10.35
N LEU A 281 -24.06 12.55 -10.94
CA LEU A 281 -22.80 12.53 -10.21
C LEU A 281 -22.41 13.96 -9.79
N PRO A 282 -21.80 14.16 -8.60
CA PRO A 282 -21.21 15.44 -8.27
C PRO A 282 -20.08 15.76 -9.25
N LYS A 283 -20.09 16.98 -9.79
CA LYS A 283 -18.97 17.47 -10.60
C LYS A 283 -17.78 17.75 -9.68
N LEU A 284 -16.71 16.97 -9.84
CA LEU A 284 -15.49 17.02 -9.04
C LEU A 284 -14.27 17.15 -9.95
N PRO A 285 -13.23 17.93 -9.57
CA PRO A 285 -13.22 18.86 -8.42
C PRO A 285 -14.05 20.11 -8.66
N ARG A 286 -14.62 20.70 -7.61
CA ARG A 286 -15.35 21.96 -7.67
C ARG A 286 -14.73 23.10 -6.87
N PHE A 287 -14.25 22.83 -5.67
CA PHE A 287 -13.69 23.81 -4.74
C PHE A 287 -12.22 23.56 -4.43
N PHE A 288 -11.69 22.39 -4.77
CA PHE A 288 -10.29 22.07 -4.63
C PHE A 288 -9.78 21.36 -5.89
N GLY A 289 -9.55 22.15 -6.93
CA GLY A 289 -9.08 21.71 -8.24
C GLY A 289 -7.67 22.19 -8.58
N PRO A 290 -7.27 22.06 -9.87
CA PRO A 290 -5.97 22.51 -10.35
C PRO A 290 -5.70 24.00 -10.11
N GLU A 291 -6.73 24.86 -10.19
CA GLU A 291 -6.63 26.30 -10.02
C GLU A 291 -6.25 26.63 -8.55
N GLN A 292 -7.01 26.11 -7.57
CA GLN A 292 -6.74 26.31 -6.15
C GLN A 292 -5.38 25.72 -5.75
N THR A 293 -5.01 24.59 -6.33
CA THR A 293 -3.68 24.01 -6.12
C THR A 293 -2.57 24.92 -6.65
N ALA A 294 -2.74 25.51 -7.82
CA ALA A 294 -1.78 26.46 -8.41
C ALA A 294 -1.68 27.72 -7.58
N GLU A 295 -2.80 28.25 -7.06
CA GLU A 295 -2.82 29.40 -6.15
C GLU A 295 -2.06 29.13 -4.85
N LEU A 296 -2.24 27.95 -4.25
CA LEU A 296 -1.50 27.54 -3.05
C LEU A 296 0.00 27.46 -3.31
N LEU A 297 0.40 26.86 -4.45
CA LEU A 297 1.81 26.75 -4.85
C LEU A 297 2.46 28.09 -5.21
N ALA A 298 1.69 29.08 -5.64
CA ALA A 298 2.20 30.42 -5.94
C ALA A 298 2.44 31.27 -4.69
N ARG A 299 1.95 30.86 -3.52
CA ARG A 299 2.17 31.58 -2.25
C ARG A 299 3.63 31.45 -1.80
N PRO A 300 4.21 32.47 -1.15
CA PRO A 300 5.52 32.35 -0.54
C PRO A 300 5.52 31.28 0.57
N GLY A 301 6.41 30.31 0.48
CA GLY A 301 6.51 29.20 1.43
C GLY A 301 5.64 27.99 1.09
N ALA A 302 5.87 26.88 1.79
CA ALA A 302 5.00 25.71 1.67
C ALA A 302 3.65 25.98 2.36
N PRO A 303 2.52 25.63 1.74
CA PRO A 303 1.21 25.78 2.36
C PRO A 303 1.08 24.88 3.60
N ASP A 304 0.55 25.41 4.70
CA ASP A 304 0.22 24.59 5.87
C ASP A 304 -1.01 23.76 5.57
N PHE A 305 -0.89 22.45 5.81
CA PHE A 305 -1.97 21.53 5.48
C PHE A 305 -3.27 21.82 6.26
N ARG A 306 -3.19 22.17 7.54
CA ARG A 306 -4.35 22.34 8.41
C ARG A 306 -5.06 23.66 8.19
N THR A 307 -4.30 24.72 7.97
CA THR A 307 -4.86 26.08 7.88
C THR A 307 -5.12 26.51 6.44
N ASP A 308 -4.32 26.05 5.46
CA ASP A 308 -4.45 26.50 4.08
C ASP A 308 -5.17 25.50 3.17
N VAL A 309 -4.96 24.20 3.39
CA VAL A 309 -5.40 23.14 2.48
C VAL A 309 -6.66 22.44 2.99
N TRP A 310 -6.67 22.03 4.26
CA TRP A 310 -7.76 21.24 4.83
C TRP A 310 -9.14 21.92 4.75
N PRO A 311 -9.32 23.25 4.93
CA PRO A 311 -10.62 23.90 4.73
C PRO A 311 -11.16 23.74 3.31
N LEU A 312 -10.32 23.80 2.28
CA LEU A 312 -10.73 23.57 0.88
C LEU A 312 -11.12 22.10 0.65
N VAL A 313 -10.35 21.17 1.22
CA VAL A 313 -10.65 19.73 1.16
C VAL A 313 -11.99 19.44 1.82
N THR A 314 -12.25 19.98 3.02
CA THR A 314 -13.53 19.79 3.71
C THR A 314 -14.71 20.36 2.93
N LYS A 315 -14.54 21.52 2.27
CA LYS A 315 -15.55 22.09 1.39
C LYS A 315 -15.83 21.19 0.18
N GLU A 316 -14.81 20.59 -0.42
CA GLU A 316 -14.97 19.64 -1.54
C GLU A 316 -15.70 18.36 -1.11
N LEU A 317 -15.30 17.75 0.01
CA LEU A 317 -15.94 16.54 0.53
C LEU A 317 -17.39 16.80 0.92
N GLY A 318 -17.65 17.93 1.59
CA GLY A 318 -18.99 18.38 1.96
C GLY A 318 -19.86 18.64 0.73
N TRP A 319 -19.31 19.24 -0.31
CA TRP A 319 -20.03 19.42 -1.57
C TRP A 319 -20.54 18.10 -2.13
N ALA A 320 -19.68 17.09 -2.23
CA ALA A 320 -20.06 15.79 -2.76
C ALA A 320 -21.14 15.12 -1.91
N HIS A 321 -21.01 15.18 -0.59
CA HIS A 321 -22.02 14.69 0.36
C HIS A 321 -23.38 15.37 0.16
N TYR A 322 -23.42 16.69 0.25
CA TYR A 322 -24.68 17.43 0.19
C TYR A 322 -25.33 17.43 -1.18
N HIS A 323 -24.55 17.38 -2.26
CA HIS A 323 -25.07 17.21 -3.62
C HIS A 323 -25.86 15.89 -3.74
N ARG A 324 -25.33 14.81 -3.16
CA ARG A 324 -26.02 13.50 -3.16
C ARG A 324 -27.21 13.49 -2.22
N LEU A 325 -27.05 14.04 -1.04
CA LEU A 325 -28.14 14.18 -0.06
C LEU A 325 -29.34 14.94 -0.66
N LEU A 326 -29.10 16.04 -1.38
CA LEU A 326 -30.13 16.79 -2.10
C LEU A 326 -30.84 15.95 -3.18
N ALA A 327 -30.11 15.05 -3.85
CA ALA A 327 -30.68 14.21 -4.89
C ALA A 327 -31.56 13.09 -4.32
N VAL A 328 -31.16 12.48 -3.19
CA VAL A 328 -31.82 11.29 -2.62
C VAL A 328 -32.78 11.62 -1.47
N ARG A 329 -32.51 12.70 -0.70
CA ARG A 329 -33.28 13.14 0.46
C ARG A 329 -33.47 14.67 0.49
N PRO A 330 -34.15 15.28 -0.52
CA PRO A 330 -34.29 16.73 -0.60
C PRO A 330 -34.99 17.33 0.63
N HIS A 331 -35.82 16.56 1.33
CA HIS A 331 -36.51 17.00 2.58
C HIS A 331 -35.56 17.15 3.78
N ALA A 332 -34.33 16.71 3.71
CA ALA A 332 -33.29 16.97 4.72
C ALA A 332 -32.85 18.46 4.73
N PHE A 333 -33.24 19.23 3.71
CA PHE A 333 -32.85 20.63 3.57
C PHE A 333 -34.00 21.59 3.90
N ALA A 334 -33.65 22.67 4.58
CA ALA A 334 -34.57 23.80 4.85
C ALA A 334 -34.62 24.78 3.67
N VAL A 335 -33.83 24.60 2.64
CA VAL A 335 -33.75 25.46 1.45
C VAL A 335 -33.82 24.59 0.17
N ASP A 336 -34.21 25.20 -0.95
CA ASP A 336 -34.22 24.50 -2.23
C ASP A 336 -32.79 24.30 -2.79
N ARG A 337 -32.68 23.47 -3.83
CA ARG A 337 -31.39 23.12 -4.45
C ARG A 337 -30.64 24.38 -4.90
N ALA A 338 -31.26 25.31 -5.59
CA ALA A 338 -30.59 26.49 -6.13
C ALA A 338 -30.07 27.42 -5.03
N ALA A 339 -30.87 27.62 -3.98
CA ALA A 339 -30.46 28.38 -2.80
C ALA A 339 -29.30 27.69 -2.06
N PHE A 340 -29.35 26.35 -1.93
CA PHE A 340 -28.25 25.60 -1.32
C PHE A 340 -26.95 25.72 -2.14
N GLU A 341 -27.01 25.45 -3.44
CA GLU A 341 -25.81 25.47 -4.31
C GLU A 341 -25.19 26.88 -4.33
N THR A 342 -26.00 27.92 -4.38
CA THR A 342 -25.51 29.31 -4.37
C THR A 342 -24.89 29.67 -3.01
N GLY A 343 -25.58 29.37 -1.91
CA GLY A 343 -25.08 29.68 -0.57
C GLY A 343 -23.83 28.88 -0.19
N TYR A 344 -23.79 27.58 -0.55
CA TYR A 344 -22.63 26.74 -0.29
C TYR A 344 -21.40 27.22 -1.07
N ALA A 345 -21.58 27.60 -2.34
CA ALA A 345 -20.50 28.13 -3.16
C ALA A 345 -19.95 29.45 -2.61
N ALA A 346 -20.82 30.34 -2.16
CA ALA A 346 -20.45 31.66 -1.63
C ALA A 346 -19.82 31.60 -0.22
N ALA A 347 -20.14 30.58 0.58
CA ALA A 347 -19.65 30.47 1.95
C ALA A 347 -18.13 30.21 1.97
N ASP A 348 -17.39 30.92 2.81
CA ASP A 348 -15.95 30.81 2.98
C ASP A 348 -15.61 29.63 3.90
N PRO A 349 -14.72 28.70 3.49
CA PRO A 349 -14.32 27.59 4.35
C PRO A 349 -13.39 27.99 5.51
N TYR A 350 -12.85 29.23 5.51
CA TYR A 350 -11.84 29.67 6.48
C TYR A 350 -12.42 30.50 7.65
N ASP A 351 -13.57 31.13 7.48
CA ASP A 351 -14.14 32.09 8.46
C ASP A 351 -15.32 31.55 9.29
N GLY A 352 -15.67 30.25 9.10
CA GLY A 352 -16.79 29.61 9.76
C GLY A 352 -18.15 29.86 9.11
N SER A 353 -18.23 30.66 8.04
CA SER A 353 -19.48 30.92 7.32
C SER A 353 -20.04 29.67 6.65
N LEU A 354 -19.17 28.80 6.18
CA LEU A 354 -19.55 27.48 5.60
C LEU A 354 -20.29 26.61 6.62
N ASP A 355 -19.78 26.49 7.83
CA ASP A 355 -20.42 25.72 8.90
C ASP A 355 -21.72 26.33 9.35
N ALA A 356 -21.77 27.65 9.45
CA ALA A 356 -23.00 28.36 9.79
C ALA A 356 -24.09 28.17 8.73
N PHE A 357 -23.71 28.25 7.45
CA PHE A 357 -24.61 27.99 6.33
C PHE A 357 -25.14 26.55 6.35
N VAL A 358 -24.24 25.56 6.49
CA VAL A 358 -24.61 24.14 6.52
C VAL A 358 -25.57 23.85 7.69
N ARG A 359 -25.31 24.37 8.89
CA ARG A 359 -26.21 24.19 10.03
C ARG A 359 -27.63 24.77 9.80
N THR A 360 -27.73 25.85 9.04
CA THR A 360 -29.01 26.45 8.68
C THR A 360 -29.70 25.69 7.56
N ALA A 361 -28.96 25.31 6.53
CA ALA A 361 -29.51 24.64 5.35
C ALA A 361 -29.87 23.18 5.59
N VAL A 362 -29.14 22.48 6.48
CA VAL A 362 -29.33 21.09 6.88
C VAL A 362 -29.54 21.04 8.40
N PRO A 363 -30.79 21.21 8.88
CA PRO A 363 -31.08 21.36 10.32
C PRO A 363 -30.73 20.13 11.15
N ASP A 364 -30.99 18.92 10.63
CA ASP A 364 -30.66 17.68 11.34
C ASP A 364 -29.13 17.44 11.36
N ALA A 365 -28.59 17.28 12.55
CA ALA A 365 -27.18 16.98 12.73
C ALA A 365 -26.78 15.61 12.12
N ALA A 366 -27.70 14.65 12.07
CA ALA A 366 -27.45 13.32 11.51
C ALA A 366 -27.25 13.33 9.98
N ASP A 367 -27.74 14.36 9.29
CA ASP A 367 -27.60 14.56 7.85
C ASP A 367 -26.38 15.42 7.48
N ARG A 368 -25.64 15.92 8.48
CA ARG A 368 -24.43 16.72 8.25
C ARG A 368 -23.19 15.84 8.22
N LEU A 369 -22.27 16.13 7.29
CA LEU A 369 -20.98 15.48 7.25
C LEU A 369 -20.11 15.94 8.41
N ASP A 370 -19.77 15.02 9.29
CA ASP A 370 -18.85 15.23 10.42
C ASP A 370 -17.59 14.41 10.18
N LEU A 371 -16.53 15.07 9.67
CA LEU A 371 -15.26 14.43 9.34
C LEU A 371 -14.46 14.06 10.59
N ASP A 372 -14.62 14.77 11.70
CA ASP A 372 -13.97 14.45 12.97
C ASP A 372 -14.57 13.18 13.58
N ALA A 373 -15.91 13.06 13.58
CA ALA A 373 -16.58 11.84 14.00
C ALA A 373 -16.26 10.64 13.09
N LEU A 374 -16.09 10.87 11.78
CA LEU A 374 -15.62 9.84 10.85
C LEU A 374 -14.19 9.39 11.16
N ASP A 375 -13.25 10.31 11.46
CA ASP A 375 -11.87 9.95 11.79
C ASP A 375 -11.76 9.28 13.17
N ARG A 376 -12.55 9.74 14.15
CA ARG A 376 -12.45 9.33 15.56
C ARG A 376 -13.81 8.95 16.16
N PRO A 377 -14.45 7.83 15.71
CA PRO A 377 -15.82 7.48 16.10
C PRO A 377 -16.04 7.24 17.60
N LEU A 378 -14.96 7.00 18.34
CA LEU A 378 -14.96 6.77 19.80
C LEU A 378 -14.37 7.94 20.59
N ALA A 379 -14.13 9.10 19.97
CA ALA A 379 -13.55 10.24 20.67
C ALA A 379 -14.46 10.69 21.82
N GLY A 380 -13.88 10.80 23.03
CA GLY A 380 -14.61 11.25 24.22
C GLY A 380 -15.63 10.26 24.78
N TRP A 381 -15.77 9.06 24.19
CA TRP A 381 -16.68 8.03 24.70
C TRP A 381 -15.95 6.98 25.52
N THR A 382 -16.54 6.60 26.66
CA THR A 382 -16.05 5.53 27.54
C THR A 382 -17.16 4.53 27.82
N ALA A 383 -16.81 3.25 27.84
CA ALA A 383 -17.69 2.17 28.21
C ALA A 383 -17.67 1.96 29.73
N ARG A 384 -18.80 1.52 30.30
CA ARG A 384 -18.90 1.07 31.70
C ARG A 384 -18.18 -0.24 31.93
N ASP A 385 -18.24 -1.12 30.93
CA ASP A 385 -17.67 -2.46 30.97
C ASP A 385 -17.31 -2.99 29.57
N GLN A 386 -16.70 -4.16 29.53
CA GLN A 386 -16.29 -4.82 28.30
C GLN A 386 -17.48 -5.19 27.40
N GLU A 387 -18.64 -5.49 27.97
CA GLU A 387 -19.84 -5.89 27.21
C GLU A 387 -20.42 -4.69 26.45
N GLU A 388 -20.51 -3.54 27.08
CA GLU A 388 -20.93 -2.31 26.42
C GLU A 388 -19.97 -1.88 25.30
N LEU A 389 -18.66 -2.02 25.52
CA LEU A 389 -17.67 -1.76 24.49
C LEU A 389 -17.86 -2.72 23.30
N GLN A 390 -18.02 -4.03 23.54
CA GLN A 390 -18.28 -5.00 22.46
C GLN A 390 -19.57 -4.65 21.70
N ALA A 391 -20.66 -4.39 22.39
CA ALA A 391 -21.94 -4.04 21.76
C ALA A 391 -21.83 -2.77 20.90
N ARG A 392 -21.12 -1.76 21.38
CA ARG A 392 -20.87 -0.52 20.63
C ARG A 392 -20.08 -0.77 19.35
N LEU A 393 -19.02 -1.59 19.41
CA LEU A 393 -18.18 -1.90 18.26
C LEU A 393 -18.91 -2.80 17.25
N LEU A 394 -19.68 -3.77 17.69
CA LEU A 394 -20.52 -4.58 16.80
C LEU A 394 -21.56 -3.72 16.07
N ALA A 395 -22.23 -2.82 16.79
CA ALA A 395 -23.17 -1.89 16.18
C ALA A 395 -22.49 -0.93 15.17
N HIS A 396 -21.26 -0.46 15.47
CA HIS A 396 -20.47 0.34 14.53
C HIS A 396 -20.14 -0.44 13.26
N ILE A 397 -19.69 -1.70 13.39
CA ILE A 397 -19.37 -2.56 12.24
C ILE A 397 -20.62 -2.84 11.39
N ASP A 398 -21.77 -3.12 12.03
CA ASP A 398 -23.04 -3.36 11.33
C ASP A 398 -23.50 -2.12 10.58
N ALA A 399 -23.42 -0.95 11.19
CA ALA A 399 -23.77 0.32 10.57
C ALA A 399 -22.85 0.64 9.38
N ASP A 400 -21.54 0.41 9.51
CA ASP A 400 -20.58 0.64 8.42
C ASP A 400 -20.82 -0.32 7.24
N ILE A 401 -21.08 -1.61 7.51
CA ILE A 401 -21.43 -2.59 6.47
C ILE A 401 -22.73 -2.17 5.76
N ALA A 402 -23.76 -1.78 6.50
CA ALA A 402 -25.03 -1.37 5.93
C ALA A 402 -24.87 -0.13 5.03
N ARG A 403 -24.28 0.93 5.55
CA ARG A 403 -24.07 2.19 4.82
C ARG A 403 -23.28 2.00 3.53
N ARG A 404 -22.26 1.12 3.54
CA ARG A 404 -21.35 0.94 2.42
C ARG A 404 -21.72 -0.20 1.46
N HIS A 405 -22.87 -0.84 1.68
CA HIS A 405 -23.43 -1.85 0.77
C HIS A 405 -24.85 -1.54 0.30
N ASP A 406 -25.46 -0.46 0.80
CA ASP A 406 -26.81 -0.02 0.46
C ASP A 406 -26.77 1.27 -0.36
N PRO A 407 -27.30 1.28 -1.61
CA PRO A 407 -27.41 2.48 -2.44
C PRO A 407 -28.20 3.64 -1.80
N ALA A 408 -29.02 3.38 -0.79
CA ALA A 408 -29.69 4.43 -0.01
C ALA A 408 -28.70 5.36 0.72
N HIS A 409 -27.48 4.91 0.96
CA HIS A 409 -26.39 5.67 1.56
C HIS A 409 -25.34 6.12 0.54
N SER A 410 -25.78 6.55 -0.64
CA SER A 410 -24.90 6.97 -1.74
C SER A 410 -24.03 8.19 -1.42
N GLU A 411 -24.34 8.93 -0.33
CA GLU A 411 -23.50 10.02 0.19
C GLU A 411 -22.10 9.52 0.58
N ASP A 412 -21.99 8.33 1.15
CA ASP A 412 -20.70 7.73 1.49
C ASP A 412 -19.84 7.49 0.23
N LEU A 413 -20.46 7.04 -0.87
CA LEU A 413 -19.77 6.87 -2.14
C LEU A 413 -19.39 8.22 -2.77
N ALA A 414 -20.24 9.23 -2.67
CA ALA A 414 -19.94 10.57 -3.17
C ALA A 414 -18.74 11.19 -2.43
N VAL A 415 -18.69 11.06 -1.10
CA VAL A 415 -17.52 11.48 -0.29
C VAL A 415 -16.27 10.71 -0.69
N PHE A 416 -16.38 9.40 -0.93
CA PHE A 416 -15.26 8.60 -1.38
C PHE A 416 -14.74 9.06 -2.77
N MET A 417 -15.64 9.40 -3.71
CA MET A 417 -15.23 9.94 -5.01
C MET A 417 -14.52 11.29 -4.85
N ALA A 418 -15.01 12.16 -3.95
CA ALA A 418 -14.34 13.41 -3.65
C ALA A 418 -12.97 13.20 -3.00
N LEU A 419 -12.81 12.22 -2.10
CA LEU A 419 -11.52 11.85 -1.54
C LEU A 419 -10.52 11.47 -2.63
N LEU A 420 -10.94 10.72 -3.66
CA LEU A 420 -10.09 10.38 -4.79
C LEU A 420 -9.74 11.63 -5.63
N SER A 421 -10.70 12.51 -5.88
CA SER A 421 -10.50 13.76 -6.62
C SER A 421 -9.48 14.66 -5.94
N VAL A 422 -9.67 14.96 -4.64
CA VAL A 422 -8.76 15.82 -3.87
C VAL A 422 -7.38 15.20 -3.71
N TYR A 423 -7.28 13.88 -3.62
CA TYR A 423 -5.98 13.21 -3.49
C TYR A 423 -5.06 13.53 -4.67
N GLY A 424 -5.59 13.53 -5.89
CA GLY A 424 -4.83 13.88 -7.10
C GLY A 424 -4.26 15.30 -7.05
N GLN A 425 -4.99 16.25 -6.46
CA GLN A 425 -4.52 17.62 -6.27
C GLN A 425 -3.51 17.74 -5.12
N LEU A 426 -3.79 17.07 -4.01
CA LEU A 426 -2.93 17.06 -2.84
C LEU A 426 -1.52 16.55 -3.14
N MET A 427 -1.40 15.52 -3.98
CA MET A 427 -0.08 14.99 -4.40
C MET A 427 0.80 16.01 -5.13
N ARG A 428 0.22 17.10 -5.64
CA ARG A 428 0.97 18.20 -6.26
C ARG A 428 1.56 19.17 -5.24
N LEU A 429 1.02 19.20 -4.02
CA LEU A 429 1.48 20.05 -2.93
C LEU A 429 2.66 19.48 -2.15
N GLY A 430 3.05 18.21 -2.42
CA GLY A 430 4.14 17.54 -1.74
C GLY A 430 3.67 16.63 -0.58
N ASP A 431 4.50 16.51 0.47
CA ASP A 431 4.15 15.66 1.62
C ASP A 431 3.06 16.32 2.48
N LEU A 432 2.01 15.57 2.74
CA LEU A 432 0.80 16.00 3.47
C LEU A 432 0.81 15.54 4.94
N GLY A 433 1.88 14.90 5.34
CA GLY A 433 2.06 14.36 6.67
C GLY A 433 1.26 13.09 6.98
N PRO A 434 1.61 12.41 8.07
CA PRO A 434 1.11 11.07 8.41
C PRO A 434 -0.38 11.05 8.77
N TRP A 435 -0.94 12.19 9.24
CA TRP A 435 -2.37 12.25 9.57
C TRP A 435 -3.25 12.07 8.33
N TRP A 436 -2.96 12.79 7.24
CA TRP A 436 -3.74 12.69 6.00
C TRP A 436 -3.68 11.27 5.41
N HIS A 437 -2.48 10.70 5.30
CA HIS A 437 -2.34 9.33 4.80
C HIS A 437 -3.10 8.31 5.66
N GLY A 438 -3.08 8.50 6.97
CA GLY A 438 -3.85 7.67 7.90
C GLY A 438 -5.36 7.86 7.78
N PHE A 439 -5.84 9.09 7.58
CA PHE A 439 -7.26 9.42 7.37
C PHE A 439 -7.77 8.85 6.05
N PHE A 440 -7.04 9.12 4.96
CA PHE A 440 -7.38 8.58 3.64
C PHE A 440 -7.41 7.05 3.63
N SER A 441 -6.40 6.41 4.19
CA SER A 441 -6.35 4.93 4.25
C SER A 441 -7.50 4.36 5.09
N PHE A 442 -7.86 5.02 6.17
CA PHE A 442 -8.95 4.59 7.03
C PHE A 442 -10.31 4.61 6.31
N LEU A 443 -10.59 5.64 5.51
CA LEU A 443 -11.85 5.78 4.77
C LEU A 443 -11.88 5.01 3.44
N ALA A 444 -10.73 4.95 2.75
CA ALA A 444 -10.67 4.51 1.36
C ALA A 444 -10.02 3.12 1.16
N SER A 445 -9.19 2.66 2.11
CA SER A 445 -8.38 1.45 1.95
C SER A 445 -8.77 0.30 2.88
N GLY A 446 -10.03 0.20 3.21
CA GLY A 446 -10.52 -0.81 4.14
C GLY A 446 -10.67 -2.23 3.54
N PRO A 447 -11.10 -3.18 4.38
CA PRO A 447 -11.25 -4.58 3.99
C PRO A 447 -12.47 -4.83 3.10
N PRO A 448 -12.48 -5.93 2.35
CA PRO A 448 -13.70 -6.44 1.72
C PRO A 448 -14.82 -6.69 2.71
N GLY A 449 -16.08 -6.50 2.29
CA GLY A 449 -17.25 -6.71 3.13
C GLY A 449 -17.29 -8.08 3.83
N PRO A 450 -17.00 -9.21 3.15
CA PRO A 450 -16.92 -10.51 3.80
C PRO A 450 -15.91 -10.59 4.96
N ARG A 451 -14.79 -9.84 4.90
CA ARG A 451 -13.79 -9.83 5.97
C ARG A 451 -14.26 -9.07 7.21
N LEU A 452 -15.02 -7.98 7.01
CA LEU A 452 -15.61 -7.25 8.14
C LEU A 452 -16.77 -8.04 8.78
N ARG A 453 -17.57 -8.75 7.97
CA ARG A 453 -18.55 -9.72 8.50
C ARG A 453 -17.88 -10.86 9.27
N ALA A 454 -16.72 -11.36 8.79
CA ALA A 454 -15.96 -12.37 9.53
C ALA A 454 -15.46 -11.82 10.87
N LEU A 455 -14.94 -10.60 10.92
CA LEU A 455 -14.55 -9.94 12.19
C LEU A 455 -15.71 -9.87 13.18
N ARG A 456 -16.89 -9.48 12.71
CA ARG A 456 -18.11 -9.44 13.50
C ARG A 456 -18.46 -10.83 14.08
N GLY A 457 -18.50 -11.87 13.24
CA GLY A 457 -18.79 -13.23 13.68
C GLY A 457 -17.75 -13.83 14.63
N LEU A 458 -16.48 -13.48 14.49
CA LEU A 458 -15.42 -13.88 15.41
C LEU A 458 -15.55 -13.17 16.77
N ALA A 459 -16.02 -11.92 16.79
CA ALA A 459 -16.30 -11.19 18.02
C ALA A 459 -17.52 -11.83 18.74
N GLU A 460 -18.56 -12.22 18.02
CA GLU A 460 -19.70 -12.97 18.58
C GLU A 460 -19.28 -14.35 19.13
N ALA A 461 -18.34 -15.01 18.45
CA ALA A 461 -17.79 -16.30 18.91
C ALA A 461 -16.82 -16.14 20.11
N GLY A 462 -16.54 -14.91 20.57
CA GLY A 462 -15.66 -14.62 21.70
C GLY A 462 -14.17 -14.74 21.40
N LEU A 463 -13.78 -14.92 20.12
CA LEU A 463 -12.39 -15.04 19.67
C LEU A 463 -11.72 -13.67 19.43
N VAL A 464 -12.53 -12.63 19.19
CA VAL A 464 -12.06 -11.26 19.11
C VAL A 464 -12.76 -10.43 20.18
N ARG A 465 -11.98 -9.68 20.95
CA ARG A 465 -12.44 -8.75 21.97
C ARG A 465 -11.83 -7.38 21.71
N PHE A 466 -12.68 -6.39 21.55
CA PHE A 466 -12.23 -5.03 21.28
C PHE A 466 -11.77 -4.34 22.57
N LEU A 467 -10.66 -3.64 22.49
CA LEU A 467 -10.15 -2.79 23.59
C LEU A 467 -10.52 -1.31 23.39
N GLY A 468 -10.93 -0.90 22.19
CA GLY A 468 -11.33 0.46 21.89
C GLY A 468 -10.19 1.39 21.47
N ALA A 469 -10.42 2.70 21.68
CA ALA A 469 -9.57 3.77 21.19
C ALA A 469 -8.35 4.06 22.08
N ASP A 470 -7.33 4.68 21.47
CA ASP A 470 -6.10 5.15 22.11
C ASP A 470 -5.43 4.06 22.96
N MET A 471 -5.36 2.85 22.40
CA MET A 471 -4.72 1.72 23.05
C MET A 471 -3.23 2.00 23.29
N THR A 472 -2.82 1.86 24.55
CA THR A 472 -1.44 1.88 25.00
C THR A 472 -1.04 0.52 25.54
N VAL A 473 0.23 0.15 25.43
CA VAL A 473 0.77 -1.10 25.96
C VAL A 473 1.98 -0.80 26.83
N ARG A 474 2.13 -1.55 27.92
CA ARG A 474 3.29 -1.49 28.82
C ARG A 474 3.83 -2.88 29.07
N ALA A 475 5.13 -2.98 29.23
CA ALA A 475 5.80 -4.15 29.78
C ALA A 475 5.55 -4.18 31.32
N VAL A 476 5.05 -5.30 31.83
CA VAL A 476 4.83 -5.54 33.26
C VAL A 476 5.38 -6.92 33.63
N ASP A 477 5.54 -7.23 34.92
CA ASP A 477 6.08 -8.52 35.36
C ASP A 477 5.31 -9.69 34.74
N GLY A 478 6.01 -10.52 33.98
CA GLY A 478 5.49 -11.72 33.35
C GLY A 478 4.44 -11.53 32.25
N ALA A 479 4.18 -10.29 31.79
CA ALA A 479 3.15 -9.99 30.78
C ALA A 479 3.38 -8.67 30.05
N PHE A 480 2.54 -8.43 29.02
CA PHE A 480 2.20 -7.11 28.48
C PHE A 480 0.85 -6.67 29.04
N GLU A 481 0.70 -5.40 29.39
CA GLU A 481 -0.56 -4.81 29.85
C GLU A 481 -1.04 -3.76 28.86
N ALA A 482 -2.27 -3.93 28.35
CA ALA A 482 -2.94 -2.97 27.47
C ALA A 482 -3.98 -2.17 28.25
N ARG A 483 -4.07 -0.87 27.96
CA ARG A 483 -5.10 0.07 28.40
C ARG A 483 -5.65 0.84 27.20
N SER A 484 -6.87 1.33 27.31
CA SER A 484 -7.47 2.18 26.28
C SER A 484 -8.24 3.34 26.87
N ALA A 485 -8.47 4.39 26.10
CA ALA A 485 -9.32 5.49 26.51
C ALA A 485 -10.80 5.08 26.57
N SER A 486 -11.21 4.08 25.79
CA SER A 486 -12.59 3.58 25.79
C SER A 486 -12.97 2.75 27.01
N LEU A 487 -11.98 2.15 27.71
CA LEU A 487 -12.19 1.31 28.90
C LEU A 487 -11.01 1.47 29.88
N PRO A 488 -10.81 2.65 30.47
CA PRO A 488 -9.60 3.01 31.20
C PRO A 488 -9.39 2.18 32.48
N GLU A 489 -10.47 1.77 33.13
CA GLU A 489 -10.43 1.08 34.42
C GLU A 489 -10.21 -0.44 34.32
N GLN A 490 -10.22 -1.01 33.12
CA GLN A 490 -10.10 -2.45 32.90
C GLN A 490 -8.89 -2.79 32.01
N PRO A 491 -7.66 -2.76 32.55
CA PRO A 491 -6.48 -3.18 31.80
C PRO A 491 -6.54 -4.68 31.49
N VAL A 492 -6.03 -5.06 30.31
CA VAL A 492 -5.92 -6.46 29.90
C VAL A 492 -4.45 -6.86 29.87
N ARG A 493 -4.15 -8.02 30.46
CA ARG A 493 -2.80 -8.60 30.47
C ARG A 493 -2.74 -9.85 29.62
N ALA A 494 -1.66 -9.99 28.87
CA ALA A 494 -1.39 -11.18 28.07
C ALA A 494 0.10 -11.47 27.99
N ARG A 495 0.43 -12.74 27.72
CA ARG A 495 1.81 -13.18 27.50
C ARG A 495 2.27 -12.97 26.04
N ALA A 496 1.38 -12.54 25.17
CA ALA A 496 1.68 -12.27 23.77
C ALA A 496 1.19 -10.88 23.34
N LEU A 497 2.04 -10.18 22.58
CA LEU A 497 1.73 -8.89 21.94
C LEU A 497 2.11 -8.95 20.46
N VAL A 498 1.19 -8.52 19.60
CA VAL A 498 1.37 -8.43 18.14
C VAL A 498 1.12 -7.00 17.67
N GLU A 499 2.07 -6.45 16.91
CA GLU A 499 1.91 -5.21 16.18
C GLU A 499 1.29 -5.48 14.81
N ALA A 500 -0.03 -5.38 14.71
CA ALA A 500 -0.75 -5.62 13.46
C ALA A 500 -0.68 -4.41 12.53
N ARG A 501 0.53 -4.02 12.14
CA ARG A 501 0.84 -2.89 11.26
C ARG A 501 2.12 -3.15 10.49
N LEU A 502 2.28 -2.48 9.34
CA LEU A 502 3.53 -2.52 8.61
C LEU A 502 4.61 -1.67 9.32
N PRO A 503 5.90 -2.02 9.13
CA PRO A 503 6.99 -1.15 9.53
C PRO A 503 6.81 0.24 8.91
N GLN A 504 7.00 1.29 9.71
CA GLN A 504 6.96 2.66 9.21
C GLN A 504 8.38 3.11 8.90
N PRO A 505 8.68 3.55 7.68
CA PRO A 505 9.96 4.18 7.39
C PRO A 505 10.07 5.47 8.21
N GLU A 506 11.22 5.66 8.84
CA GLU A 506 11.60 6.89 9.53
C GLU A 506 13.04 7.20 9.17
N ALA A 507 13.38 8.47 9.07
CA ALA A 507 14.75 8.90 8.85
C ALA A 507 15.67 8.28 9.92
N GLY A 508 16.74 7.64 9.49
CA GLY A 508 17.69 6.95 10.37
C GLY A 508 17.31 5.53 10.82
N ARG A 509 16.09 5.05 10.50
CA ARG A 509 15.65 3.69 10.83
C ARG A 509 15.54 2.75 9.62
N VAL A 510 15.98 3.18 8.46
CA VAL A 510 15.98 2.35 7.24
C VAL A 510 16.88 1.14 7.45
N ARG A 511 16.32 -0.08 7.36
CA ARG A 511 17.06 -1.34 7.55
C ARG A 511 17.81 -1.79 6.31
N ASP A 512 17.32 -1.44 5.14
CA ASP A 512 17.92 -1.83 3.86
C ASP A 512 19.33 -1.26 3.71
N PRO A 513 20.37 -2.11 3.53
CA PRO A 513 21.76 -1.67 3.48
C PRO A 513 22.08 -0.81 2.24
N LEU A 514 21.39 -1.06 1.11
CA LEU A 514 21.57 -0.28 -0.11
C LEU A 514 21.10 1.17 0.10
N LEU A 515 19.90 1.36 0.66
CA LEU A 515 19.35 2.69 0.94
C LEU A 515 20.19 3.43 1.99
N ARG A 516 20.60 2.75 3.07
CA ARG A 516 21.53 3.34 4.06
C ARG A 516 22.82 3.81 3.42
N GLY A 517 23.39 3.00 2.53
CA GLY A 517 24.58 3.36 1.77
C GLY A 517 24.38 4.60 0.90
N LEU A 518 23.26 4.70 0.21
CA LEU A 518 22.93 5.86 -0.63
C LEU A 518 22.74 7.14 0.22
N PHE A 519 22.03 7.07 1.33
CA PHE A 519 21.89 8.22 2.23
C PHE A 519 23.23 8.66 2.82
N ALA A 520 24.10 7.71 3.20
CA ALA A 520 25.45 8.01 3.66
C ALA A 520 26.33 8.63 2.56
N ALA A 521 26.09 8.30 1.29
CA ALA A 521 26.78 8.86 0.14
C ALA A 521 26.23 10.23 -0.29
N GLY A 522 25.15 10.71 0.32
CA GLY A 522 24.59 12.05 0.07
C GLY A 522 23.28 12.06 -0.74
N ALA A 523 22.60 10.92 -0.92
CA ALA A 523 21.26 10.92 -1.43
C ALA A 523 20.31 11.61 -0.45
N LEU A 524 19.43 12.48 -0.95
CA LEU A 524 18.49 13.23 -0.12
C LEU A 524 17.42 12.30 0.47
N ALA A 525 17.37 12.25 1.79
CA ALA A 525 16.30 11.61 2.54
C ALA A 525 15.28 12.65 2.99
N THR A 526 14.00 12.35 2.87
CA THR A 526 12.92 13.11 3.53
C THR A 526 12.91 12.82 5.02
N GLU A 527 12.17 13.62 5.80
CA GLU A 527 12.00 13.39 7.26
C GLU A 527 11.47 11.97 7.57
N ASP A 528 10.62 11.43 6.70
CA ASP A 528 10.11 10.06 6.81
C ASP A 528 11.09 8.96 6.36
N GLY A 529 12.33 9.30 6.04
CA GLY A 529 13.35 8.33 5.58
C GLY A 529 13.12 7.80 4.17
N LEU A 530 12.38 8.53 3.33
CA LEU A 530 12.18 8.20 1.92
C LEU A 530 13.26 8.83 1.05
N LEU A 531 13.51 8.18 -0.07
CA LEU A 531 14.46 8.68 -1.07
C LEU A 531 13.79 9.76 -1.92
N ALA A 532 14.37 10.96 -1.95
CA ALA A 532 13.85 12.07 -2.73
C ALA A 532 14.17 11.87 -4.23
N VAL A 533 13.16 12.11 -5.08
CA VAL A 533 13.28 11.95 -6.54
C VAL A 533 12.74 13.16 -7.28
N THR A 534 13.16 13.32 -8.55
CA THR A 534 12.57 14.32 -9.45
C THR A 534 11.16 13.88 -9.88
N PRO A 535 10.16 14.74 -9.85
CA PRO A 535 8.82 14.42 -10.33
C PRO A 535 8.77 14.10 -11.84
N ALA A 536 9.70 14.65 -12.61
CA ALA A 536 9.71 14.55 -14.06
C ALA A 536 10.01 13.12 -14.55
N ASP A 537 11.01 12.45 -13.98
CA ASP A 537 11.52 11.18 -14.50
C ASP A 537 11.97 10.17 -13.42
N GLY A 538 11.87 10.53 -12.14
CA GLY A 538 12.23 9.66 -11.04
C GLY A 538 13.72 9.57 -10.74
N ARG A 539 14.56 10.51 -11.23
CA ARG A 539 15.97 10.55 -10.85
C ARG A 539 16.16 10.92 -9.39
N VAL A 540 17.09 10.25 -8.73
CA VAL A 540 17.42 10.47 -7.33
C VAL A 540 18.05 11.86 -7.12
N ARG A 541 17.59 12.57 -6.09
CA ARG A 541 18.10 13.87 -5.68
C ARG A 541 19.19 13.71 -4.61
N TRP A 542 20.14 14.62 -4.63
CA TRP A 542 21.25 14.71 -3.66
C TRP A 542 21.03 15.86 -2.68
N ASN A 543 21.67 15.79 -1.52
CA ASN A 543 21.59 16.81 -0.45
C ASN A 543 22.10 18.20 -0.88
N ASP A 544 22.93 18.26 -1.92
CA ASP A 544 23.40 19.53 -2.52
C ASP A 544 22.40 20.14 -3.52
N GLY A 545 21.20 19.54 -3.63
CA GLY A 545 20.14 19.96 -4.54
C GLY A 545 20.29 19.45 -5.98
N SER A 546 21.40 18.80 -6.31
CA SER A 546 21.63 18.24 -7.66
C SER A 546 20.86 16.93 -7.86
N THR A 547 20.69 16.55 -9.12
CA THR A 547 20.07 15.30 -9.56
C THR A 547 21.11 14.31 -10.01
N HIS A 548 21.01 13.04 -9.62
CA HIS A 548 21.92 12.00 -10.06
C HIS A 548 21.59 11.57 -11.50
N PRO A 549 22.50 11.71 -12.46
CA PRO A 549 22.17 11.46 -13.87
C PRO A 549 21.90 9.98 -14.20
N ARG A 550 22.42 9.04 -13.41
CA ARG A 550 22.42 7.60 -13.67
C ARG A 550 21.61 6.76 -12.69
N LEU A 551 21.01 7.37 -11.67
CA LEU A 551 20.27 6.65 -10.62
C LEU A 551 18.83 7.13 -10.56
N PHE A 552 17.90 6.19 -10.73
CA PHE A 552 16.45 6.39 -10.69
C PHE A 552 15.82 5.60 -9.56
N ALA A 553 14.68 6.05 -9.05
CA ALA A 553 13.93 5.31 -8.06
C ALA A 553 12.41 5.51 -8.23
N LEU A 554 11.66 4.41 -8.14
CA LEU A 554 10.21 4.37 -8.35
C LEU A 554 9.53 3.54 -7.26
N GLY A 555 8.48 4.07 -6.67
CA GLY A 555 7.62 3.32 -5.75
C GLY A 555 7.64 3.81 -4.32
N PRO A 556 7.11 3.03 -3.36
CA PRO A 556 6.78 3.49 -2.02
C PRO A 556 7.98 3.84 -1.11
N HIS A 557 9.20 3.53 -1.51
CA HIS A 557 10.42 3.95 -0.82
C HIS A 557 10.91 5.34 -1.24
N THR A 558 10.17 6.03 -2.13
CA THR A 558 10.46 7.37 -2.61
C THR A 558 9.42 8.37 -2.10
N ASP A 559 9.72 9.66 -2.15
CA ASP A 559 8.77 10.73 -1.85
C ASP A 559 7.63 10.85 -2.86
N ALA A 560 7.74 10.23 -4.04
CA ALA A 560 6.67 10.07 -5.01
C ALA A 560 5.71 8.91 -4.67
N ARG A 561 5.28 8.80 -3.40
CA ARG A 561 4.47 7.68 -2.86
C ARG A 561 3.12 7.47 -3.54
N GLY A 562 2.55 8.50 -4.12
CA GLY A 562 1.20 8.46 -4.68
C GLY A 562 1.01 7.57 -5.90
N ALA A 563 2.11 7.03 -6.46
CA ALA A 563 2.07 6.15 -7.60
C ALA A 563 2.09 4.69 -7.18
N GLY A 564 0.94 4.01 -7.23
CA GLY A 564 0.82 2.57 -7.03
C GLY A 564 1.59 1.76 -8.08
N ALA A 565 1.67 0.45 -7.87
CA ALA A 565 2.36 -0.43 -8.81
C ALA A 565 1.45 -0.98 -9.92
N PHE A 566 0.16 -0.99 -9.69
CA PHE A 566 -0.93 -1.28 -10.63
C PHE A 566 -2.10 -0.35 -10.27
N THR A 567 -3.05 -0.21 -11.17
CA THR A 567 -4.07 0.82 -11.03
C THR A 567 -5.39 0.36 -11.64
N ARG A 568 -6.40 1.18 -11.49
CA ARG A 568 -7.72 0.96 -12.07
C ARG A 568 -7.69 1.26 -13.57
N PRO A 569 -8.34 0.44 -14.41
CA PRO A 569 -8.57 0.79 -15.80
C PRO A 569 -9.28 2.13 -15.95
N ARG A 570 -9.03 2.82 -17.02
CA ARG A 570 -9.64 4.12 -17.38
C ARG A 570 -9.40 5.23 -16.34
N THR A 571 -8.23 5.22 -15.76
CA THR A 571 -7.76 6.30 -14.91
C THR A 571 -6.44 6.84 -15.44
N ASN A 572 -6.30 8.15 -15.43
CA ASN A 572 -5.05 8.82 -15.77
C ASN A 572 -4.03 8.69 -14.62
N SER A 573 -3.67 7.44 -14.29
CA SER A 573 -2.89 7.13 -13.10
C SER A 573 -1.47 7.70 -13.15
N PRO A 574 -1.00 8.34 -12.08
CA PRO A 574 0.39 8.78 -11.95
C PRO A 574 1.41 7.65 -12.13
N ALA A 575 1.06 6.40 -11.80
CA ALA A 575 1.95 5.25 -11.95
C ALA A 575 2.33 5.02 -13.40
N PHE A 576 1.36 5.10 -14.32
CA PHE A 576 1.61 4.92 -15.74
C PHE A 576 2.46 6.06 -16.31
N ARG A 577 2.12 7.31 -15.96
CA ARG A 577 2.88 8.48 -16.42
C ARG A 577 4.32 8.44 -15.92
N GLN A 578 4.53 8.11 -14.65
CA GLN A 578 5.88 8.02 -14.08
C GLN A 578 6.69 6.86 -14.70
N ASN A 579 6.07 5.69 -14.92
CA ASN A 579 6.74 4.58 -15.61
C ASN A 579 7.15 4.98 -17.03
N ASP A 580 6.27 5.68 -17.77
CA ASP A 580 6.56 6.13 -19.15
C ASP A 580 7.68 7.16 -19.17
N ALA A 581 7.60 8.19 -18.36
CA ALA A 581 8.64 9.22 -18.26
C ALA A 581 10.01 8.62 -17.89
N THR A 582 10.05 7.70 -16.91
CA THR A 582 11.29 7.02 -16.53
C THR A 582 11.81 6.11 -17.64
N ALA A 583 10.94 5.34 -18.31
CA ALA A 583 11.35 4.48 -19.44
C ALA A 583 11.99 5.31 -20.57
N ARG A 584 11.39 6.44 -20.91
CA ARG A 584 11.91 7.36 -21.92
C ARG A 584 13.26 7.96 -21.51
N ALA A 585 13.39 8.39 -20.24
CA ALA A 585 14.65 8.90 -19.72
C ALA A 585 15.78 7.84 -19.73
N LEU A 586 15.45 6.59 -19.43
CA LEU A 586 16.40 5.47 -19.53
C LEU A 586 16.83 5.22 -20.98
N LEU A 587 15.90 5.20 -21.93
CA LEU A 587 16.20 4.99 -23.34
C LEU A 587 17.08 6.10 -23.92
N VAL A 588 16.90 7.34 -23.48
CA VAL A 588 17.79 8.47 -23.83
C VAL A 588 19.17 8.28 -23.20
N GLY A 589 19.22 7.90 -21.91
CA GLY A 589 20.48 7.70 -21.18
C GLY A 589 21.35 6.58 -21.78
N VAL A 590 20.72 5.48 -22.21
CA VAL A 590 21.40 4.39 -22.90
C VAL A 590 22.02 4.83 -24.24
N ARG A 591 21.39 5.76 -24.97
CA ARG A 591 21.91 6.31 -26.23
C ARG A 591 23.10 7.28 -26.04
N GLY A 592 23.06 8.10 -24.97
CA GLY A 592 24.05 9.14 -24.76
C GLY A 592 25.48 8.62 -24.57
N ASP A 593 25.61 7.39 -24.05
CA ASP A 593 26.93 6.77 -23.86
C ASP A 593 27.48 6.06 -25.12
N SER A 594 26.62 5.74 -26.08
CA SER A 594 27.02 5.14 -27.37
C SER A 594 27.26 6.14 -28.50
N GLY A 595 26.91 7.40 -28.30
CA GLY A 595 26.99 8.46 -29.32
C GLY A 595 28.11 9.50 -29.16
N ALA A 596 29.00 9.35 -28.20
CA ALA A 596 30.01 10.37 -27.91
C ALA A 596 31.22 10.36 -28.86
N GLU A 597 31.27 9.51 -29.90
CA GLU A 597 32.39 9.46 -30.85
C GLU A 597 32.20 10.19 -32.19
N GLU A 598 30.99 10.71 -32.52
CA GLU A 598 30.81 11.45 -33.77
C GLU A 598 29.85 12.66 -33.60
N ALA A 599 30.33 13.76 -33.04
CA ALA A 599 29.83 15.09 -33.34
C ALA A 599 30.92 16.13 -33.05
N GLY A 600 31.66 16.48 -34.08
CA GLY A 600 32.52 17.67 -34.07
C GLY A 600 31.68 18.95 -33.89
N PRO A 601 32.30 20.07 -33.46
CA PRO A 601 31.55 21.23 -33.03
C PRO A 601 30.87 21.93 -34.22
N ASP A 602 29.56 21.93 -34.25
CA ASP A 602 28.80 22.83 -35.12
C ASP A 602 28.63 24.17 -34.42
N THR A 603 29.22 25.13 -35.02
CA THR A 603 29.24 26.56 -34.63
C THR A 603 27.92 27.22 -34.98
N GLY A 604 27.21 27.70 -33.99
CA GLY A 604 26.47 28.96 -34.06
C GLY A 604 25.12 28.95 -34.76
N ARG A 605 24.09 29.10 -33.94
CA ARG A 605 23.01 30.05 -34.20
C ARG A 605 22.28 30.38 -32.88
N ASP A 606 22.51 31.60 -32.44
CA ASP A 606 21.63 32.33 -31.51
C ASP A 606 20.20 32.32 -32.04
N ALA A 607 19.30 31.86 -31.24
CA ALA A 607 17.88 32.17 -31.38
C ALA A 607 17.35 32.49 -29.96
N GLY A 608 17.34 33.81 -29.70
CA GLY A 608 16.64 34.35 -28.54
C GLY A 608 15.15 33.97 -28.60
N VAL A 609 14.67 33.38 -27.53
CA VAL A 609 13.23 33.23 -27.31
C VAL A 609 12.81 34.30 -26.31
N GLU A 610 12.18 35.34 -26.88
CA GLU A 610 11.38 36.31 -26.13
C GLU A 610 10.20 35.58 -25.45
N VAL A 611 10.06 35.81 -24.16
CA VAL A 611 8.89 35.43 -23.38
C VAL A 611 7.77 36.43 -23.74
N GLY A 612 6.90 36.03 -24.63
CA GLY A 612 5.64 36.70 -24.92
C GLY A 612 4.52 36.11 -24.04
N ALA A 613 4.08 36.90 -23.07
CA ALA A 613 2.79 36.67 -22.43
C ALA A 613 1.70 37.03 -23.42
N ASP A 614 0.88 36.08 -23.80
CA ASP A 614 -0.47 36.40 -24.22
C ASP A 614 -1.44 35.28 -23.83
N ALA A 615 -2.43 35.72 -23.07
CA ALA A 615 -3.60 34.95 -22.66
C ALA A 615 -4.63 35.00 -23.79
N GLY A 616 -5.30 33.91 -24.01
CA GLY A 616 -6.58 34.11 -24.67
C GLY A 616 -7.13 32.94 -25.49
N ALA A 617 -8.12 32.36 -24.90
CA ALA A 617 -9.39 31.99 -25.53
C ALA A 617 -9.45 30.81 -26.54
N ALA A 618 -10.28 29.87 -26.09
CA ALA A 618 -11.28 29.16 -26.89
C ALA A 618 -10.82 28.10 -27.90
N ALA A 619 -10.89 26.86 -27.44
CA ALA A 619 -11.40 25.82 -28.29
C ALA A 619 -12.57 25.12 -27.61
N GLY A 620 -13.77 25.59 -27.91
CA GLY A 620 -15.00 24.91 -27.64
C GLY A 620 -15.09 23.66 -28.50
N ALA A 621 -14.85 22.50 -27.91
CA ALA A 621 -15.25 21.25 -28.52
C ALA A 621 -16.71 20.98 -28.16
N LYS A 622 -17.56 20.99 -29.14
CA LYS A 622 -18.94 20.51 -29.08
C LYS A 622 -18.90 19.02 -28.68
N LEU A 623 -19.26 18.73 -27.44
CA LEU A 623 -19.62 17.40 -27.03
C LEU A 623 -21.05 17.11 -27.46
N GLY A 624 -21.22 16.18 -28.42
CA GLY A 624 -22.50 15.53 -28.68
C GLY A 624 -22.93 14.67 -27.46
N PRO A 625 -24.23 14.46 -27.28
CA PRO A 625 -24.72 13.71 -26.14
C PRO A 625 -24.60 12.23 -26.43
N ASP A 626 -23.55 11.62 -25.89
CA ASP A 626 -23.49 10.20 -25.56
C ASP A 626 -22.06 9.87 -25.10
N VAL A 627 -21.88 9.73 -23.85
CA VAL A 627 -21.10 8.76 -23.08
C VAL A 627 -20.95 9.29 -21.66
N GLY A 628 -21.78 8.79 -20.76
CA GLY A 628 -21.61 8.96 -19.32
C GLY A 628 -20.42 8.14 -18.83
N GLY A 629 -19.24 8.74 -18.85
CA GLY A 629 -18.03 8.19 -18.27
C GLY A 629 -17.46 9.17 -17.25
N GLY A 630 -17.79 9.00 -15.98
CA GLY A 630 -17.15 9.73 -14.89
C GLY A 630 -15.71 9.24 -14.72
N GLY A 631 -14.75 10.01 -15.25
CA GLY A 631 -13.34 9.79 -14.98
C GLY A 631 -13.02 10.10 -13.52
N GLY A 632 -13.07 9.08 -12.65
CA GLY A 632 -12.53 9.16 -11.30
C GLY A 632 -11.01 9.00 -11.37
N MET A 633 -10.29 10.02 -10.92
CA MET A 633 -8.84 10.00 -10.80
C MET A 633 -8.45 9.09 -9.63
N GLU A 634 -7.67 8.05 -9.88
CA GLU A 634 -7.22 7.12 -8.85
C GLU A 634 -5.77 7.33 -8.49
N VAL A 635 -5.53 7.31 -7.19
CA VAL A 635 -4.18 7.35 -6.64
C VAL A 635 -3.94 6.07 -5.86
N GLY A 636 -3.02 5.26 -6.32
CA GLY A 636 -2.62 4.05 -5.63
C GLY A 636 -1.74 4.39 -4.44
N VAL A 637 -2.22 4.15 -3.23
CA VAL A 637 -1.36 4.12 -2.04
C VAL A 637 -0.76 2.73 -1.96
N GLY A 638 0.54 2.66 -2.04
CA GLY A 638 1.26 1.40 -1.98
C GLY A 638 1.09 0.71 -0.63
N ALA A 639 0.78 -0.49 -0.66
CA ALA A 639 0.66 -1.64 0.23
C ALA A 639 -0.72 -2.28 0.10
N GLY A 640 -1.04 -2.79 -1.07
CA GLY A 640 -2.23 -3.61 -1.27
C GLY A 640 -3.57 -2.90 -1.08
N ALA A 641 -3.57 -1.57 -1.16
CA ALA A 641 -4.75 -0.76 -0.99
C ALA A 641 -5.15 -0.16 -2.34
N GLY A 642 -5.86 -0.90 -3.15
CA GLY A 642 -6.59 -0.37 -4.29
C GLY A 642 -7.97 0.08 -3.83
N ALA A 643 -8.28 1.35 -3.94
CA ALA A 643 -9.60 1.88 -3.65
C ALA A 643 -10.30 2.16 -4.96
N GLY A 644 -11.50 1.71 -5.14
CA GLY A 644 -12.14 1.96 -6.32
C GLY A 644 -13.65 1.95 -6.46
N ALA A 645 -14.21 2.90 -7.16
CA ALA A 645 -15.56 2.89 -7.69
C ALA A 645 -15.52 3.21 -9.19
N GLY A 646 -15.80 2.24 -10.06
CA GLY A 646 -16.00 2.44 -11.48
C GLY A 646 -17.48 2.48 -11.80
N VAL A 647 -17.94 3.51 -12.49
CA VAL A 647 -19.30 3.63 -13.00
C VAL A 647 -19.31 3.27 -14.46
N GLY A 648 -20.06 2.26 -14.83
CA GLY A 648 -20.40 1.94 -16.23
C GLY A 648 -21.88 1.59 -16.32
N ALA A 649 -22.62 2.41 -17.01
CA ALA A 649 -24.04 2.19 -17.29
C ALA A 649 -24.23 1.31 -18.50
N ALA A 650 -25.12 0.34 -18.39
CA ALA A 650 -25.91 -0.14 -19.52
C ALA A 650 -27.23 -0.67 -18.96
N GLY A 651 -28.32 -0.19 -19.55
CA GLY A 651 -29.64 -0.26 -19.04
C GLY A 651 -30.43 -1.51 -19.41
N VAL A 652 -31.66 -1.50 -18.88
CA VAL A 652 -32.97 -2.04 -19.26
C VAL A 652 -33.33 -3.41 -18.72
N GLY A 653 -34.47 -3.42 -17.99
CA GLY A 653 -35.41 -4.53 -17.94
C GLY A 653 -35.98 -4.82 -16.56
N SER A 654 -37.16 -4.29 -16.30
CA SER A 654 -38.06 -4.63 -15.18
C SER A 654 -38.46 -6.09 -15.20
N GLY A 655 -38.40 -6.76 -14.01
CA GLY A 655 -39.00 -8.07 -13.80
C GLY A 655 -38.71 -8.60 -12.41
N SER A 656 -39.64 -8.42 -11.51
CA SER A 656 -39.63 -8.96 -10.16
C SER A 656 -40.02 -10.45 -10.17
N VAL A 657 -39.13 -11.34 -9.70
CA VAL A 657 -39.50 -12.67 -9.18
C VAL A 657 -38.49 -13.06 -8.10
N PRO A 658 -38.91 -13.61 -6.96
CA PRO A 658 -38.00 -14.04 -5.91
C PRO A 658 -37.36 -15.38 -6.23
N VAL A 659 -36.03 -15.43 -6.22
CA VAL A 659 -35.30 -16.68 -6.42
C VAL A 659 -34.51 -17.04 -5.18
N SER A 660 -34.84 -18.18 -4.65
CA SER A 660 -34.12 -18.98 -3.67
C SER A 660 -32.68 -19.24 -4.14
N MET A 661 -31.69 -18.91 -3.32
CA MET A 661 -30.29 -19.20 -3.61
C MET A 661 -29.94 -20.65 -3.33
N SER A 662 -29.70 -21.42 -4.39
CA SER A 662 -28.90 -22.63 -4.34
C SER A 662 -27.53 -22.37 -4.95
N VAL A 663 -26.49 -22.63 -4.20
CA VAL A 663 -25.10 -22.52 -4.63
C VAL A 663 -24.70 -23.75 -5.42
N PRO A 664 -24.24 -23.68 -6.68
CA PRO A 664 -23.66 -24.84 -7.37
C PRO A 664 -22.16 -24.96 -7.04
N ALA A 665 -21.73 -26.21 -6.85
CA ALA A 665 -20.32 -26.60 -6.66
C ALA A 665 -19.50 -26.39 -7.95
N PRO A 666 -18.17 -26.19 -7.85
CA PRO A 666 -17.33 -25.88 -9.00
C PRO A 666 -17.15 -27.09 -9.92
N ARG A 667 -17.36 -26.89 -11.22
CA ARG A 667 -17.07 -27.88 -12.26
C ARG A 667 -15.55 -27.89 -12.56
N GLY A 668 -15.03 -29.14 -12.66
CA GLY A 668 -13.63 -29.45 -12.88
C GLY A 668 -13.11 -29.09 -14.27
N ALA A 669 -11.79 -28.97 -14.33
CA ALA A 669 -10.98 -28.75 -15.51
C ALA A 669 -11.01 -29.94 -16.51
N PRO A 670 -10.70 -29.74 -17.81
CA PRO A 670 -10.79 -30.78 -18.83
C PRO A 670 -9.62 -31.79 -18.73
N GLY A 671 -10.02 -33.06 -18.90
CA GLY A 671 -9.14 -34.20 -18.74
C GLY A 671 -8.29 -34.53 -19.96
N VAL A 672 -7.20 -35.23 -19.71
CA VAL A 672 -6.35 -35.97 -20.65
C VAL A 672 -6.84 -37.43 -20.70
N PRO A 673 -6.80 -38.12 -21.86
CA PRO A 673 -7.52 -39.40 -22.05
C PRO A 673 -6.85 -40.58 -21.38
N SER A 674 -7.72 -41.46 -20.82
CA SER A 674 -7.38 -42.72 -20.19
C SER A 674 -7.30 -43.85 -21.21
N ALA A 675 -6.32 -44.74 -21.05
CA ALA A 675 -6.37 -46.12 -21.58
C ALA A 675 -6.95 -47.02 -20.50
N GLY A 676 -7.91 -47.85 -20.91
CA GLY A 676 -8.73 -48.68 -20.03
C GLY A 676 -8.10 -50.06 -19.76
N PRO A 677 -8.88 -51.02 -19.24
CA PRO A 677 -8.52 -51.74 -18.01
C PRO A 677 -8.20 -53.22 -18.22
N GLU A 678 -7.58 -53.85 -17.23
CA GLU A 678 -7.70 -55.27 -17.02
C GLU A 678 -7.76 -55.68 -15.54
N SER A 679 -8.56 -56.68 -15.32
CA SER A 679 -9.17 -57.27 -14.16
C SER A 679 -8.24 -58.03 -13.19
N ASP A 680 -8.65 -58.02 -11.94
CA ASP A 680 -9.10 -59.17 -11.13
C ASP A 680 -8.16 -59.75 -10.07
N THR A 681 -8.82 -60.05 -8.92
CA THR A 681 -8.51 -60.96 -7.81
C THR A 681 -7.73 -60.44 -6.58
N GLY A 682 -8.48 -60.32 -5.46
CA GLY A 682 -7.98 -60.37 -4.08
C GLY A 682 -7.78 -61.82 -3.58
N PRO A 683 -7.68 -62.19 -2.29
CA PRO A 683 -7.39 -61.40 -1.08
C PRO A 683 -6.27 -61.95 -0.17
N GLY A 684 -5.76 -61.16 0.77
CA GLY A 684 -5.18 -61.37 2.07
C GLY A 684 -4.15 -62.50 2.35
N PRO A 685 -3.49 -62.58 3.50
CA PRO A 685 -3.51 -61.81 4.73
C PRO A 685 -2.14 -61.37 5.27
N ALA A 686 -2.15 -60.60 6.34
CA ALA A 686 -1.00 -60.34 7.22
C ALA A 686 -0.52 -61.65 7.92
N PRO A 687 0.73 -61.77 8.47
CA PRO A 687 1.10 -61.10 9.72
C PRO A 687 2.62 -60.81 9.97
N ASP A 688 2.86 -60.09 11.03
CA ASP A 688 3.90 -60.25 12.08
C ASP A 688 5.31 -59.66 12.00
N ALA A 689 5.56 -58.91 13.08
CA ALA A 689 6.72 -58.95 13.99
C ALA A 689 7.99 -58.16 13.68
N ALA A 690 8.21 -57.23 14.60
CA ALA A 690 9.52 -56.64 14.98
C ALA A 690 10.56 -57.70 15.38
N PRO A 691 11.86 -57.37 15.46
CA PRO A 691 12.41 -56.73 16.68
C PRO A 691 13.55 -55.70 16.50
N GLY A 692 13.69 -54.79 17.45
CA GLY A 692 14.94 -54.14 17.79
C GLY A 692 15.89 -55.10 18.56
N PRO A 693 17.10 -54.75 18.99
CA PRO A 693 17.42 -53.63 19.85
C PRO A 693 18.81 -52.95 19.67
N GLY A 694 19.03 -51.89 20.42
CA GLY A 694 20.22 -51.14 20.67
C GLY A 694 21.52 -51.88 21.14
N PRO A 695 22.48 -51.35 21.87
CA PRO A 695 22.65 -50.10 22.61
C PRO A 695 23.99 -49.35 22.37
N GLY A 696 24.17 -48.22 23.05
CA GLY A 696 25.34 -47.39 23.06
C GLY A 696 26.65 -48.00 23.67
N PRO A 697 27.71 -47.18 23.73
CA PRO A 697 28.05 -46.57 25.02
C PRO A 697 28.62 -45.14 24.95
N GLY A 698 28.39 -44.36 26.00
CA GLY A 698 29.24 -43.29 26.47
C GLY A 698 30.37 -43.85 27.39
N PRO A 699 31.12 -43.11 28.21
CA PRO A 699 31.33 -41.67 28.38
C PRO A 699 32.80 -41.27 28.61
N GLY A 700 33.10 -40.07 28.83
CA GLY A 700 34.00 -39.60 29.71
C GLY A 700 35.21 -38.87 29.48
N PRO A 701 36.10 -38.42 30.37
CA PRO A 701 35.87 -37.40 31.35
C PRO A 701 36.73 -36.14 31.15
N GLY A 702 36.45 -35.10 31.88
CA GLY A 702 37.30 -33.92 32.03
C GLY A 702 38.59 -34.17 32.83
N PRO A 703 39.45 -33.16 32.95
CA PRO A 703 39.46 -32.32 34.14
C PRO A 703 39.89 -30.86 33.94
N GLY A 704 39.47 -29.99 34.89
CA GLY A 704 40.07 -28.72 35.20
C GLY A 704 41.38 -28.91 36.09
N PRO A 705 41.92 -27.94 36.86
CA PRO A 705 41.54 -26.56 37.18
C PRO A 705 42.71 -25.54 37.18
N GLY A 706 42.41 -24.28 37.39
CA GLY A 706 43.05 -23.07 37.81
C GLY A 706 44.56 -22.98 38.17
N PRO A 707 45.11 -21.80 38.50
CA PRO A 707 44.65 -20.84 39.48
C PRO A 707 44.85 -19.33 39.17
N GLY A 708 44.19 -18.46 39.94
CA GLY A 708 44.58 -17.06 40.08
C GLY A 708 45.79 -16.91 41.09
N PRO A 709 46.09 -15.75 41.65
CA PRO A 709 45.48 -14.42 41.71
C PRO A 709 46.49 -13.25 41.55
N GLY A 710 46.04 -12.02 41.59
CA GLY A 710 46.91 -10.85 41.65
C GLY A 710 46.12 -9.53 41.84
N THR A 711 46.07 -9.11 43.02
CA THR A 711 45.72 -7.91 43.74
C THR A 711 46.30 -6.59 43.25
N GLU A 712 45.64 -5.52 43.64
CA GLU A 712 46.09 -4.12 43.95
C GLU A 712 45.73 -3.10 42.85
N GLN A 713 45.13 -1.95 43.09
CA GLN A 713 44.82 -1.02 44.16
C GLN A 713 44.16 0.20 43.50
N ALA A 714 43.12 0.73 44.12
CA ALA A 714 42.67 2.11 43.89
C ALA A 714 43.64 3.05 44.67
N PRO A 715 43.65 4.37 44.51
CA PRO A 715 42.53 5.26 44.74
C PRO A 715 42.55 6.60 43.95
N GLY A 716 41.49 7.39 44.11
CA GLY A 716 41.57 8.83 43.81
C GLY A 716 40.24 9.50 43.52
N SER A 717 39.61 9.91 44.57
CA SER A 717 38.48 10.83 44.65
C SER A 717 38.76 12.23 44.06
N ALA A 718 37.78 12.85 43.37
CA ALA A 718 37.54 14.28 43.48
C ALA A 718 36.09 14.60 43.12
N SER A 719 35.35 14.98 44.12
CA SER A 719 34.05 15.68 44.10
C SER A 719 34.24 17.13 43.62
N VAL A 720 33.31 17.62 42.78
CA VAL A 720 32.87 19.01 42.85
C VAL A 720 31.37 19.08 42.59
N SER A 721 30.75 19.70 43.57
CA SER A 721 29.36 20.08 43.74
C SER A 721 28.95 21.30 42.91
N THR A 722 27.64 21.50 42.88
CA THR A 722 26.87 22.75 42.82
C THR A 722 26.56 23.22 41.39
N THR A 723 25.36 23.68 40.99
CA THR A 723 24.23 24.30 41.73
C THR A 723 22.97 24.34 40.86
N THR A 724 21.85 24.15 41.49
CA THR A 724 20.48 24.40 41.12
C THR A 724 20.22 25.78 40.56
N SER A 725 19.37 25.90 39.53
CA SER A 725 18.50 27.08 39.40
C SER A 725 17.16 26.66 38.71
N VAL A 726 16.14 26.78 39.50
CA VAL A 726 14.73 26.77 39.17
C VAL A 726 14.33 28.15 38.64
N VAL A 727 13.66 28.24 37.51
CA VAL A 727 12.74 29.36 37.20
C VAL A 727 11.45 28.79 36.66
N LYS A 728 10.39 28.98 37.44
CA LYS A 728 9.00 28.98 37.06
C LYS A 728 8.62 30.32 36.45
N GLU A 729 7.76 30.31 35.44
CA GLU A 729 6.63 31.24 35.18
C GLU A 729 5.95 30.75 33.91
N SER A 730 4.76 30.32 33.87
CA SER A 730 3.38 30.83 34.10
C SER A 730 2.93 31.90 33.08
N VAL A 731 1.86 31.52 32.37
CA VAL A 731 0.70 32.29 31.93
C VAL A 731 0.84 33.14 30.64
N ARG A 732 0.29 32.73 29.55
CA ARG A 732 -1.04 33.10 28.99
C ARG A 732 -1.37 32.31 27.72
#